data_9c72cec299c6df833244b3aa19a5c33f
#
_entry.id   9c72cec299c6df833244b3aa19a5c33f
#
_cell.length_a   1.000
_cell.length_b   1.000
_cell.length_c   1.000
_cell.angle_alpha   90.00
_cell.angle_beta   90.00
_cell.angle_gamma   90.00
#
_symmetry.space_group_name_H-M   'P 1'
#
loop_
_entity.id
_entity.type
_entity.pdbx_description
1 polymer ?
#
loop_
_entity_poly.entity_id
_entity_poly.type
_entity_poly.pdbx_seq_one_letter_code
_entity_poly.pdbx_strand_id
1 'polypeptide(L)'
;MASIGHIKDLPAKGLGVDVQNNFQPEYEVIPDTRKRNNKKIVADLKKTAKTATAIYLAADPDREGEAICQHLAEEIVPKKPVIPTFRVMFNEITKRAVQQAFEHPKQIDGNLVDAQQARRVLDRLVGYKVSPLLCRTIGGRLSAGRVQSVALRMVVEREREIEAFNKTEYWTIGANLTGQQPPAFDARLLKVGEQTVKTGAFDNEIKKTEILIGNETQAQDLAREAEQQTFVVNEVATKERKRNPVPPFITSKLQQEAARKLSFPVKRTMMIAQHLYEGVEIGAEGSVGLITYMRTDSTRVGEAALGEVRDFINGQYGASYLPETAVHYRSKKGAQDAHEAIRPTDVTRTPDSLAQYLKPEELKLYRLIWQRFVASQMMPALFDQTTIDIQAGRLVFRATGSVQKFDGFLKVYQEGRDEKVADDEDERTLPRVTAGETLTLNQIDPEQHFTEPPPRFTEATLVKALEEKGIGRPSTYAAIMTTIQDREYVEKKESRFHPTALGKTVNDVLIDGGFDDLFNETYTARMEHELDEIEEGKLKWTDALTEFYDKFKLDLAQFTKYSAEVKTKETPTDEVCLKCNTPGMVQKLGRFGKYLKCLECGATRDAEPVAADGGAQAQTSANGEEEPEVCELCGKQMQLKRGRFGPFYGCSGYPDCRNIRKISKSGQVSAPPEVLDEKCPVDDAQLVKRQGRFGEFISCSNYPKCKYIKRETTGVACPRPGCKGEIIVKRSKRGKIFYGCAEYPKCEIVYWDKPVIEKCPQCSAPFLLEKTTKKGTTRRCANEDCGYKSDLTPLPAPEPAAQEKHA
;
A
#
# COMPACT_ATOMS: atom_id res chain seq x y z
N MET A 1 -15.65 19.22 22.96
CA MET A 1 -15.77 19.58 21.52
C MET A 1 -14.54 19.05 20.78
N ALA A 2 -14.63 18.71 19.48
CA ALA A 2 -13.52 18.15 18.69
C ALA A 2 -12.98 19.17 17.68
N SER A 3 -11.64 19.25 17.54
CA SER A 3 -10.95 20.06 16.53
C SER A 3 -10.83 19.34 15.16
N ILE A 4 -11.01 18.02 15.14
CA ILE A 4 -10.84 17.17 13.94
C ILE A 4 -9.42 17.32 13.35
N GLY A 5 -8.37 17.11 14.18
CA GLY A 5 -6.95 17.23 13.81
C GLY A 5 -6.44 18.68 13.86
N HIS A 6 -5.31 18.94 13.18
CA HIS A 6 -4.68 20.26 13.17
C HIS A 6 -5.62 21.38 12.71
N ILE A 7 -5.62 22.50 13.45
CA ILE A 7 -6.33 23.73 13.10
C ILE A 7 -5.44 24.77 12.43
N LYS A 8 -4.11 24.68 12.68
CA LYS A 8 -3.09 25.52 12.06
C LYS A 8 -2.13 24.66 11.22
N ASP A 9 -1.57 25.27 10.20
CA ASP A 9 -0.47 24.71 9.40
C ASP A 9 0.33 25.86 8.76
N LEU A 10 1.50 25.53 8.20
CA LEU A 10 2.28 26.47 7.39
C LEU A 10 1.46 26.90 6.15
N PRO A 11 1.59 28.15 5.67
CA PRO A 11 0.79 28.67 4.57
C PRO A 11 0.88 27.79 3.32
N ALA A 12 -0.24 27.70 2.60
CA ALA A 12 -0.32 26.92 1.37
C ALA A 12 0.58 27.46 0.24
N LYS A 13 0.87 28.76 0.26
CA LYS A 13 1.75 29.44 -0.71
C LYS A 13 2.94 30.04 0.04
N GLY A 14 4.13 29.92 -0.57
CA GLY A 14 5.37 30.39 0.07
C GLY A 14 5.99 29.35 1.00
N LEU A 15 7.14 29.69 1.55
CA LEU A 15 7.88 28.80 2.47
C LEU A 15 7.20 28.75 3.84
N GLY A 16 6.77 29.89 4.36
CA GLY A 16 6.16 30.02 5.70
C GLY A 16 7.13 29.70 6.84
N VAL A 17 8.43 29.79 6.57
CA VAL A 17 9.50 29.56 7.55
C VAL A 17 10.55 30.65 7.34
N ASP A 18 10.85 31.45 8.38
CA ASP A 18 11.91 32.43 8.36
C ASP A 18 13.26 31.77 8.70
N VAL A 19 14.00 31.44 7.63
CA VAL A 19 15.28 30.75 7.74
C VAL A 19 16.38 31.62 8.38
N GLN A 20 16.24 32.97 8.30
CA GLN A 20 17.21 33.91 8.85
C GLN A 20 16.99 34.16 10.35
N ASN A 21 15.78 33.92 10.83
CA ASN A 21 15.37 34.08 12.21
C ASN A 21 15.08 32.71 12.85
N ASN A 22 16.12 31.89 13.03
CA ASN A 22 16.09 30.61 13.73
C ASN A 22 14.94 29.67 13.24
N PHE A 23 14.67 29.68 11.93
CA PHE A 23 13.61 28.82 11.29
C PHE A 23 12.20 29.05 11.85
N GLN A 24 11.91 30.24 12.35
CA GLN A 24 10.60 30.55 12.93
C GLN A 24 9.48 30.27 11.95
N PRO A 25 8.53 29.35 12.28
CA PRO A 25 7.41 29.03 11.41
C PRO A 25 6.30 30.06 11.52
N GLU A 26 5.68 30.40 10.40
CA GLU A 26 4.51 31.29 10.33
C GLU A 26 3.25 30.42 10.16
N TYR A 27 2.66 29.99 11.27
CA TYR A 27 1.44 29.19 11.25
C TYR A 27 0.19 30.04 10.99
N GLU A 28 -0.67 29.57 10.09
CA GLU A 28 -1.99 30.15 9.84
C GLU A 28 -3.12 29.11 10.06
N VAL A 29 -4.34 29.60 10.35
CA VAL A 29 -5.50 28.71 10.44
C VAL A 29 -5.75 28.10 9.06
N ILE A 30 -5.83 26.77 9.03
CA ILE A 30 -6.01 26.01 7.78
C ILE A 30 -7.26 26.51 7.04
N PRO A 31 -7.16 26.87 5.74
CA PRO A 31 -8.28 27.40 4.98
C PRO A 31 -9.48 26.43 4.92
N ASP A 32 -10.68 26.99 4.88
CA ASP A 32 -11.90 26.21 4.77
C ASP A 32 -11.96 25.40 3.47
N THR A 33 -12.48 24.19 3.58
CA THR A 33 -12.71 23.31 2.45
C THR A 33 -14.22 23.01 2.30
N ARG A 34 -14.62 22.42 1.16
CA ARG A 34 -16.04 21.98 0.98
C ARG A 34 -16.54 21.01 2.04
N LYS A 35 -15.62 20.32 2.74
CA LYS A 35 -15.93 19.27 3.74
C LYS A 35 -15.71 19.73 5.17
N ARG A 36 -14.94 20.82 5.42
CA ARG A 36 -14.51 21.23 6.73
C ARG A 36 -14.40 22.76 6.81
N ASN A 37 -15.11 23.36 7.77
CA ASN A 37 -15.07 24.79 8.06
C ASN A 37 -14.25 25.03 9.33
N ASN A 38 -12.93 25.21 9.15
CA ASN A 38 -11.99 25.38 10.26
C ASN A 38 -12.22 26.69 11.01
N LYS A 39 -12.56 27.76 10.30
CA LYS A 39 -12.85 29.06 10.93
C LYS A 39 -14.03 28.97 11.89
N LYS A 40 -15.10 28.25 11.49
CA LYS A 40 -16.25 28.02 12.36
C LYS A 40 -15.88 27.17 13.57
N ILE A 41 -15.13 26.08 13.37
CA ILE A 41 -14.67 25.19 14.46
C ILE A 41 -13.89 26.02 15.50
N VAL A 42 -12.92 26.81 15.06
CA VAL A 42 -12.11 27.67 15.94
C VAL A 42 -12.99 28.70 16.66
N ALA A 43 -13.96 29.35 15.96
CA ALA A 43 -14.86 30.30 16.56
C ALA A 43 -15.76 29.68 17.64
N ASP A 44 -16.29 28.48 17.39
CA ASP A 44 -17.14 27.73 18.33
C ASP A 44 -16.32 27.32 19.58
N LEU A 45 -15.08 26.84 19.38
CA LEU A 45 -14.15 26.51 20.47
C LEU A 45 -13.83 27.76 21.31
N LYS A 46 -13.48 28.89 20.68
CA LYS A 46 -13.23 30.17 21.36
C LYS A 46 -14.43 30.63 22.18
N LYS A 47 -15.64 30.47 21.64
CA LYS A 47 -16.88 30.83 22.34
C LYS A 47 -17.07 30.00 23.61
N THR A 48 -16.87 28.69 23.51
CA THR A 48 -17.01 27.77 24.65
C THR A 48 -15.90 28.02 25.67
N ALA A 49 -14.66 28.25 25.25
CA ALA A 49 -13.53 28.50 26.13
C ALA A 49 -13.75 29.73 27.03
N LYS A 50 -14.41 30.81 26.54
CA LYS A 50 -14.67 32.04 27.32
C LYS A 50 -15.51 31.81 28.58
N THR A 51 -16.34 30.76 28.60
CA THR A 51 -17.22 30.44 29.73
C THR A 51 -16.71 29.25 30.56
N ALA A 52 -15.58 28.69 30.20
CA ALA A 52 -15.00 27.54 30.88
C ALA A 52 -14.22 27.94 32.13
N THR A 53 -14.28 27.15 33.19
CA THR A 53 -13.45 27.28 34.39
C THR A 53 -12.07 26.65 34.24
N ALA A 54 -11.95 25.62 33.38
CA ALA A 54 -10.72 24.98 33.00
C ALA A 54 -10.83 24.41 31.58
N ILE A 55 -9.70 24.26 30.88
CA ILE A 55 -9.60 23.68 29.52
C ILE A 55 -8.72 22.43 29.60
N TYR A 56 -9.25 21.31 29.11
CA TYR A 56 -8.52 20.06 29.02
C TYR A 56 -8.32 19.69 27.55
N LEU A 57 -7.07 19.53 27.16
CA LEU A 57 -6.65 19.21 25.79
C LEU A 57 -6.34 17.72 25.70
N ALA A 58 -7.19 16.97 25.02
CA ALA A 58 -7.17 15.51 24.94
C ALA A 58 -6.98 15.05 23.48
N ALA A 59 -5.84 15.35 22.88
CA ALA A 59 -5.42 14.79 21.60
C ALA A 59 -4.61 13.49 21.78
N ASP A 60 -4.28 12.82 20.67
CA ASP A 60 -3.49 11.58 20.68
C ASP A 60 -2.17 11.72 21.48
N PRO A 61 -1.66 10.64 22.09
CA PRO A 61 -0.47 10.68 22.94
C PRO A 61 0.84 10.65 22.14
N ASP A 62 0.91 11.35 21.00
CA ASP A 62 2.12 11.46 20.17
C ASP A 62 2.51 12.92 19.91
N ARG A 63 3.66 13.16 19.26
CA ARG A 63 4.14 14.52 18.94
C ARG A 63 3.18 15.32 18.06
N GLU A 64 2.39 14.66 17.20
CA GLU A 64 1.37 15.32 16.38
C GLU A 64 0.19 15.81 17.26
N GLY A 65 -0.24 14.98 18.22
CA GLY A 65 -1.28 15.35 19.18
C GLY A 65 -0.84 16.49 20.10
N GLU A 66 0.44 16.52 20.49
CA GLU A 66 1.01 17.58 21.32
C GLU A 66 1.04 18.92 20.58
N ALA A 67 1.46 18.92 19.31
CA ALA A 67 1.41 20.11 18.46
C ALA A 67 -0.02 20.59 18.20
N ILE A 68 -1.00 19.66 18.06
CA ILE A 68 -2.43 20.01 17.98
C ILE A 68 -2.87 20.74 19.26
N CYS A 69 -2.50 20.22 20.44
CA CYS A 69 -2.82 20.83 21.72
C CYS A 69 -2.20 22.23 21.87
N GLN A 70 -0.94 22.40 21.48
CA GLN A 70 -0.25 23.70 21.49
C GLN A 70 -0.98 24.71 20.58
N HIS A 71 -1.27 24.34 19.34
CA HIS A 71 -1.98 25.21 18.39
C HIS A 71 -3.41 25.56 18.87
N LEU A 72 -4.09 24.61 19.53
CA LEU A 72 -5.38 24.88 20.16
C LEU A 72 -5.24 25.86 21.32
N ALA A 73 -4.29 25.63 22.22
CA ALA A 73 -4.06 26.51 23.35
C ALA A 73 -3.80 27.96 22.89
N GLU A 74 -2.93 28.16 21.92
CA GLU A 74 -2.63 29.48 21.34
C GLU A 74 -3.85 30.20 20.77
N GLU A 75 -4.78 29.44 20.15
CA GLU A 75 -5.94 30.01 19.48
C GLU A 75 -7.14 30.21 20.40
N ILE A 76 -7.41 29.29 21.33
CA ILE A 76 -8.67 29.27 22.06
C ILE A 76 -8.59 29.79 23.49
N VAL A 77 -7.39 29.75 24.12
CA VAL A 77 -7.22 30.22 25.50
C VAL A 77 -7.31 31.74 25.55
N PRO A 78 -8.25 32.34 26.35
CA PRO A 78 -8.33 33.78 26.48
C PRO A 78 -7.07 34.38 27.12
N LYS A 79 -6.61 35.52 26.61
CA LYS A 79 -5.46 36.23 27.22
C LYS A 79 -5.81 36.82 28.57
N LYS A 80 -7.07 37.18 28.78
CA LYS A 80 -7.61 37.71 30.07
C LYS A 80 -9.10 37.36 30.15
N PRO A 81 -9.62 36.76 31.27
CA PRO A 81 -8.82 36.17 32.35
C PRO A 81 -8.05 34.93 31.84
N VAL A 82 -6.93 34.59 32.46
CA VAL A 82 -6.20 33.35 32.17
C VAL A 82 -7.00 32.17 32.73
N ILE A 83 -7.33 31.24 31.84
CA ILE A 83 -8.05 30.01 32.20
C ILE A 83 -7.05 28.86 32.35
N PRO A 84 -7.05 28.11 33.48
CA PRO A 84 -6.21 26.93 33.63
C PRO A 84 -6.38 25.98 32.47
N THR A 85 -5.26 25.60 31.85
CA THR A 85 -5.26 24.71 30.67
C THR A 85 -4.34 23.53 30.92
N PHE A 86 -4.86 22.33 30.71
CA PHE A 86 -4.21 21.08 31.03
C PHE A 86 -4.19 20.14 29.83
N ARG A 87 -3.16 19.29 29.77
CA ARG A 87 -3.02 18.19 28.83
C ARG A 87 -3.48 16.88 29.49
N VAL A 88 -4.34 16.15 28.81
CA VAL A 88 -4.84 14.83 29.25
C VAL A 88 -4.46 13.78 28.22
N MET A 89 -3.75 12.73 28.64
CA MET A 89 -3.26 11.66 27.76
C MET A 89 -3.77 10.31 28.23
N PHE A 90 -4.16 9.48 27.30
CA PHE A 90 -4.58 8.10 27.54
C PHE A 90 -4.23 7.22 26.34
N ASN A 91 -3.77 6.00 26.62
CA ASN A 91 -3.41 5.02 25.60
C ASN A 91 -4.61 4.21 25.07
N GLU A 92 -5.76 4.30 25.75
CA GLU A 92 -7.01 3.64 25.38
C GLU A 92 -8.22 4.52 25.73
N ILE A 93 -9.26 4.46 24.91
CA ILE A 93 -10.50 5.23 25.13
C ILE A 93 -11.53 4.34 25.82
N THR A 94 -11.27 4.08 27.11
CA THR A 94 -12.17 3.40 28.05
C THR A 94 -12.57 4.34 29.17
N LYS A 95 -13.74 4.11 29.78
CA LYS A 95 -14.22 4.93 30.90
C LYS A 95 -13.17 5.03 32.02
N ARG A 96 -12.53 3.88 32.37
CA ARG A 96 -11.50 3.79 33.41
C ARG A 96 -10.27 4.65 33.06
N ALA A 97 -9.72 4.44 31.87
CA ALA A 97 -8.51 5.15 31.44
C ALA A 97 -8.73 6.67 31.31
N VAL A 98 -9.89 7.07 30.79
CA VAL A 98 -10.26 8.49 30.68
C VAL A 98 -10.38 9.11 32.06
N GLN A 99 -11.07 8.47 33.03
CA GLN A 99 -11.19 8.98 34.40
C GLN A 99 -9.83 9.13 35.08
N GLN A 100 -8.96 8.11 35.01
CA GLN A 100 -7.61 8.16 35.58
C GLN A 100 -6.77 9.28 34.96
N ALA A 101 -6.88 9.50 33.64
CA ALA A 101 -6.15 10.58 32.98
C ALA A 101 -6.58 11.98 33.42
N PHE A 102 -7.86 12.16 33.78
CA PHE A 102 -8.35 13.43 34.34
C PHE A 102 -7.93 13.66 35.82
N GLU A 103 -7.59 12.59 36.55
CA GLU A 103 -7.04 12.70 37.91
C GLU A 103 -5.58 13.18 37.92
N HIS A 104 -4.86 12.96 36.80
CA HIS A 104 -3.43 13.31 36.67
C HIS A 104 -3.16 14.16 35.42
N PRO A 105 -3.77 15.37 35.33
CA PRO A 105 -3.56 16.23 34.16
C PRO A 105 -2.13 16.75 34.16
N LYS A 106 -1.55 16.89 32.95
CA LYS A 106 -0.19 17.38 32.72
C LYS A 106 -0.19 18.77 32.10
N GLN A 107 0.99 19.34 31.88
CA GLN A 107 1.18 20.47 30.97
C GLN A 107 1.52 19.96 29.58
N ILE A 108 1.37 20.83 28.57
CA ILE A 108 1.83 20.54 27.21
C ILE A 108 3.36 20.36 27.25
N ASP A 109 3.86 19.30 26.64
CA ASP A 109 5.29 19.02 26.57
C ASP A 109 5.93 19.79 25.40
N GLY A 110 6.76 20.78 25.77
CA GLY A 110 7.45 21.63 24.78
C GLY A 110 8.42 20.86 23.87
N ASN A 111 9.05 19.79 24.38
CA ASN A 111 10.00 19.02 23.58
C ASN A 111 9.30 18.21 22.48
N LEU A 112 8.12 17.64 22.79
CA LEU A 112 7.29 16.96 21.79
C LEU A 112 6.79 17.94 20.71
N VAL A 113 6.40 19.16 21.13
CA VAL A 113 6.01 20.23 20.18
C VAL A 113 7.19 20.61 19.29
N ASP A 114 8.39 20.80 19.87
CA ASP A 114 9.61 21.17 19.16
C ASP A 114 10.02 20.07 18.15
N ALA A 115 9.92 18.81 18.53
CA ALA A 115 10.21 17.67 17.64
C ALA A 115 9.26 17.63 16.43
N GLN A 116 7.95 17.86 16.66
CA GLN A 116 6.98 17.96 15.58
C GLN A 116 7.25 19.18 14.67
N GLN A 117 7.53 20.35 15.27
CA GLN A 117 7.86 21.57 14.56
C GLN A 117 9.12 21.41 13.71
N ALA A 118 10.19 20.83 14.25
CA ALA A 118 11.42 20.53 13.53
C ALA A 118 11.12 19.65 12.30
N ARG A 119 10.38 18.56 12.50
CA ARG A 119 9.96 17.69 11.40
C ARG A 119 9.17 18.45 10.34
N ARG A 120 8.19 19.27 10.75
CA ARG A 120 7.33 20.03 9.83
C ARG A 120 8.14 21.04 9.02
N VAL A 121 9.12 21.72 9.64
CA VAL A 121 10.03 22.67 8.99
C VAL A 121 10.96 21.94 8.01
N LEU A 122 11.58 20.83 8.41
CA LEU A 122 12.42 19.99 7.53
C LEU A 122 11.68 19.56 6.27
N ASP A 123 10.50 18.97 6.43
CA ASP A 123 9.69 18.49 5.31
C ASP A 123 9.24 19.65 4.40
N ARG A 124 8.99 20.83 4.97
CA ARG A 124 8.70 22.07 4.22
C ARG A 124 9.92 22.56 3.42
N LEU A 125 11.09 22.63 4.03
CA LEU A 125 12.33 23.05 3.36
C LEU A 125 12.65 22.14 2.18
N VAL A 126 12.69 20.84 2.41
CA VAL A 126 12.98 19.86 1.34
C VAL A 126 11.91 19.93 0.24
N GLY A 127 10.64 19.80 0.60
CA GLY A 127 9.55 19.76 -0.37
C GLY A 127 9.44 21.01 -1.23
N TYR A 128 9.59 22.20 -0.64
CA TYR A 128 9.41 23.48 -1.34
C TYR A 128 10.65 23.96 -2.09
N LYS A 129 11.85 23.50 -1.71
CA LYS A 129 13.07 23.85 -2.43
C LYS A 129 13.42 22.85 -3.52
N VAL A 130 13.30 21.53 -3.26
CA VAL A 130 13.69 20.48 -4.21
C VAL A 130 12.61 20.24 -5.28
N SER A 131 11.32 20.15 -4.90
CA SER A 131 10.26 19.85 -5.88
C SER A 131 10.18 20.83 -7.05
N PRO A 132 10.28 22.17 -6.87
CA PRO A 132 10.30 23.10 -8.00
C PRO A 132 11.53 22.94 -8.90
N LEU A 133 12.68 22.60 -8.33
CA LEU A 133 13.90 22.33 -9.09
C LEU A 133 13.72 21.09 -9.96
N LEU A 134 13.22 19.99 -9.39
CA LEU A 134 12.90 18.76 -10.09
C LEU A 134 11.89 19.00 -11.23
N CYS A 135 10.81 19.74 -10.95
CA CYS A 135 9.82 20.11 -11.97
C CYS A 135 10.43 20.93 -13.13
N ARG A 136 11.40 21.80 -12.83
CA ARG A 136 12.11 22.58 -13.84
C ARG A 136 13.06 21.72 -14.68
N THR A 137 13.68 20.70 -14.09
CA THR A 137 14.68 19.83 -14.75
C THR A 137 14.03 18.91 -15.78
N ILE A 138 13.01 18.17 -15.40
CA ILE A 138 12.40 17.12 -16.25
C ILE A 138 10.92 17.36 -16.60
N GLY A 139 10.35 18.49 -16.16
CA GLY A 139 8.98 18.87 -16.45
C GLY A 139 7.92 18.20 -15.60
N GLY A 140 6.66 18.62 -15.71
CA GLY A 140 5.51 18.04 -15.02
C GLY A 140 5.28 18.57 -13.61
N ARG A 141 4.34 17.93 -12.90
CA ARG A 141 4.02 18.20 -11.48
C ARG A 141 4.63 17.09 -10.62
N LEU A 142 5.87 17.26 -10.23
CA LEU A 142 6.62 16.30 -9.45
C LEU A 142 6.80 16.78 -8.02
N SER A 143 7.10 15.86 -7.12
CA SER A 143 7.46 16.20 -5.74
C SER A 143 8.63 15.32 -5.28
N ALA A 144 9.52 15.93 -4.53
CA ALA A 144 10.52 15.25 -3.74
C ALA A 144 10.22 15.54 -2.26
N GLY A 145 10.42 14.55 -1.41
CA GLY A 145 10.27 14.67 0.03
C GLY A 145 11.20 13.70 0.71
N ARG A 146 11.71 14.08 1.87
CA ARG A 146 12.80 13.40 2.59
C ARG A 146 12.61 11.88 2.64
N VAL A 147 11.57 11.39 3.27
CA VAL A 147 11.36 9.93 3.47
C VAL A 147 10.78 9.24 2.24
N GLN A 148 9.89 9.91 1.48
CA GLN A 148 9.27 9.33 0.29
C GLN A 148 10.28 9.07 -0.84
N SER A 149 11.30 9.92 -0.98
CA SER A 149 12.34 9.76 -2.01
C SER A 149 13.28 8.61 -1.68
N VAL A 150 13.57 8.37 -0.39
CA VAL A 150 14.34 7.19 0.05
C VAL A 150 13.55 5.90 -0.20
N ALA A 151 12.25 5.86 0.11
CA ALA A 151 11.43 4.70 -0.20
C ALA A 151 11.35 4.42 -1.70
N LEU A 152 11.29 5.45 -2.55
CA LEU A 152 11.40 5.30 -4.00
C LEU A 152 12.77 4.73 -4.39
N ARG A 153 13.86 5.26 -3.83
CA ARG A 153 15.24 4.79 -4.07
C ARG A 153 15.37 3.31 -3.77
N MET A 154 14.90 2.84 -2.61
CA MET A 154 14.92 1.42 -2.25
C MET A 154 14.22 0.53 -3.29
N VAL A 155 13.06 0.97 -3.80
CA VAL A 155 12.34 0.22 -4.84
C VAL A 155 13.10 0.23 -6.18
N VAL A 156 13.75 1.35 -6.55
CA VAL A 156 14.54 1.47 -7.78
C VAL A 156 15.83 0.64 -7.69
N GLU A 157 16.52 0.68 -6.55
CA GLU A 157 17.75 -0.10 -6.33
C GLU A 157 17.45 -1.60 -6.35
N ARG A 158 16.35 -2.04 -5.71
CA ARG A 158 15.90 -3.43 -5.79
C ARG A 158 15.59 -3.87 -7.23
N GLU A 159 15.00 -3.02 -8.05
CA GLU A 159 14.79 -3.35 -9.45
C GLU A 159 16.11 -3.49 -10.23
N ARG A 160 17.10 -2.64 -9.94
CA ARG A 160 18.45 -2.74 -10.52
C ARG A 160 19.19 -4.00 -10.07
N GLU A 161 19.05 -4.38 -8.80
CA GLU A 161 19.58 -5.67 -8.30
C GLU A 161 19.00 -6.84 -9.08
N ILE A 162 17.68 -6.82 -9.35
CA ILE A 162 16.99 -7.85 -10.12
C ILE A 162 17.44 -7.84 -11.59
N GLU A 163 17.57 -6.65 -12.21
CA GLU A 163 18.02 -6.49 -13.60
C GLU A 163 19.48 -6.92 -13.81
N ALA A 164 20.33 -6.71 -12.81
CA ALA A 164 21.75 -7.10 -12.82
C ALA A 164 22.00 -8.54 -12.39
N PHE A 165 20.97 -9.24 -11.89
CA PHE A 165 21.14 -10.57 -11.33
C PHE A 165 21.46 -11.62 -12.39
N ASN A 166 22.55 -12.35 -12.19
CA ASN A 166 22.94 -13.49 -13.02
C ASN A 166 22.47 -14.78 -12.36
N LYS A 167 21.63 -15.54 -13.06
CA LYS A 167 21.16 -16.83 -12.60
C LYS A 167 22.31 -17.83 -12.62
N THR A 168 22.53 -18.51 -11.51
CA THR A 168 23.51 -19.61 -11.38
C THR A 168 22.74 -20.92 -11.29
N GLU A 169 23.11 -21.88 -12.14
CA GLU A 169 22.58 -23.24 -12.11
C GLU A 169 23.19 -24.00 -10.95
N TYR A 170 22.35 -24.76 -10.26
CA TYR A 170 22.77 -25.72 -9.26
C TYR A 170 21.81 -26.91 -9.21
N TRP A 171 22.28 -28.01 -8.69
CA TRP A 171 21.53 -29.25 -8.60
C TRP A 171 21.44 -29.72 -7.15
N THR A 172 20.31 -30.33 -6.81
CA THR A 172 20.11 -31.07 -5.57
C THR A 172 19.90 -32.56 -5.92
N ILE A 173 20.30 -33.45 -5.02
CA ILE A 173 20.09 -34.89 -5.21
C ILE A 173 19.25 -35.39 -4.05
N GLY A 174 18.02 -35.80 -4.35
CA GLY A 174 17.09 -36.47 -3.45
C GLY A 174 17.25 -37.99 -3.49
N ALA A 175 17.01 -38.64 -2.36
CA ALA A 175 16.93 -40.11 -2.26
C ALA A 175 15.63 -40.46 -1.53
N ASN A 176 14.75 -41.21 -2.17
CA ASN A 176 13.57 -41.79 -1.52
C ASN A 176 13.96 -43.16 -0.94
N LEU A 177 13.83 -43.32 0.37
CA LEU A 177 14.37 -44.44 1.14
C LEU A 177 13.26 -45.12 1.97
N THR A 178 13.39 -46.43 2.14
CA THR A 178 12.49 -47.20 3.02
C THR A 178 13.32 -47.96 4.06
N GLY A 179 13.00 -47.82 5.33
CA GLY A 179 13.56 -48.60 6.42
C GLY A 179 12.77 -49.86 6.68
N GLN A 180 13.04 -50.54 7.81
CA GLN A 180 12.29 -51.72 8.23
C GLN A 180 10.83 -51.40 8.55
N GLN A 181 10.52 -50.18 8.93
CA GLN A 181 9.18 -49.72 9.20
C GLN A 181 8.74 -48.65 8.19
N PRO A 182 7.50 -48.71 7.65
CA PRO A 182 6.95 -47.67 6.84
C PRO A 182 6.67 -46.38 7.64
N PRO A 183 6.50 -45.21 6.99
CA PRO A 183 6.51 -45.00 5.54
C PRO A 183 7.90 -44.78 4.93
N ALA A 184 8.01 -44.83 3.60
CA ALA A 184 9.16 -44.33 2.89
C ALA A 184 9.35 -42.81 3.16
N PHE A 185 10.55 -42.30 3.09
CA PHE A 185 10.87 -40.91 3.37
C PHE A 185 11.97 -40.39 2.42
N ASP A 186 12.02 -39.08 2.24
CA ASP A 186 12.97 -38.42 1.38
C ASP A 186 14.15 -37.88 2.19
N ALA A 187 15.37 -38.12 1.70
CA ALA A 187 16.59 -37.54 2.20
C ALA A 187 17.30 -36.76 1.08
N ARG A 188 18.01 -35.70 1.41
CA ARG A 188 18.78 -34.88 0.46
C ARG A 188 20.26 -35.05 0.68
N LEU A 189 21.04 -35.06 -0.42
CA LEU A 189 22.50 -35.11 -0.37
C LEU A 189 23.02 -33.85 0.35
N LEU A 190 23.73 -34.10 1.47
CA LEU A 190 24.28 -33.04 2.32
C LEU A 190 25.77 -32.87 2.08
N LYS A 191 26.51 -34.00 1.90
CA LYS A 191 27.99 -34.00 1.74
C LYS A 191 28.46 -34.97 0.68
N VAL A 192 29.57 -34.60 0.02
CA VAL A 192 30.34 -35.44 -0.87
C VAL A 192 31.75 -35.52 -0.27
N GLY A 193 32.10 -36.63 0.36
CA GLY A 193 33.30 -36.74 1.20
C GLY A 193 33.22 -35.73 2.38
N GLU A 194 34.21 -34.87 2.49
CA GLU A 194 34.27 -33.86 3.55
C GLU A 194 33.61 -32.54 3.16
N GLN A 195 33.21 -32.37 1.90
CA GLN A 195 32.65 -31.11 1.40
C GLN A 195 31.12 -31.08 1.52
N THR A 196 30.59 -29.98 2.06
CA THR A 196 29.13 -29.77 2.16
C THR A 196 28.55 -29.26 0.83
N VAL A 197 27.47 -29.87 0.36
CA VAL A 197 26.79 -29.45 -0.87
C VAL A 197 26.12 -28.08 -0.60
N LYS A 198 26.49 -27.10 -1.43
CA LYS A 198 25.91 -25.74 -1.36
C LYS A 198 24.69 -25.65 -2.24
N THR A 199 23.57 -25.15 -1.66
CA THR A 199 22.28 -24.98 -2.34
C THR A 199 21.71 -23.59 -2.04
N GLY A 200 20.90 -23.04 -2.93
CA GLY A 200 20.18 -21.76 -2.75
C GLY A 200 20.95 -20.52 -3.18
N ALA A 201 20.84 -19.41 -2.46
CA ALA A 201 21.49 -18.14 -2.80
C ALA A 201 23.02 -18.22 -2.58
N PHE A 202 23.78 -17.73 -3.54
CA PHE A 202 25.25 -17.69 -3.49
C PHE A 202 25.72 -16.24 -3.33
N ASP A 203 25.70 -15.74 -2.10
CA ASP A 203 26.14 -14.34 -1.79
C ASP A 203 27.66 -14.22 -1.64
N ASN A 204 28.38 -15.36 -1.59
CA ASN A 204 29.83 -15.42 -1.35
C ASN A 204 30.51 -16.50 -2.21
N GLU A 205 31.82 -16.35 -2.37
CA GLU A 205 32.66 -17.39 -2.98
C GLU A 205 32.47 -18.75 -2.30
N ILE A 206 32.49 -19.81 -3.11
CA ILE A 206 32.40 -21.20 -2.63
C ILE A 206 33.65 -21.51 -1.81
N LYS A 207 33.47 -21.84 -0.54
CA LYS A 207 34.60 -22.19 0.36
C LYS A 207 35.21 -23.53 -0.02
N LYS A 208 36.47 -23.76 0.35
CA LYS A 208 37.15 -25.05 0.14
C LYS A 208 36.44 -26.26 0.77
N THR A 209 35.62 -26.01 1.79
CA THR A 209 34.79 -27.00 2.49
C THR A 209 33.41 -27.18 1.87
N GLU A 210 33.09 -26.51 0.77
CA GLU A 210 31.82 -26.55 0.08
C GLU A 210 32.01 -27.06 -1.36
N ILE A 211 31.01 -27.71 -1.88
CA ILE A 211 30.93 -28.15 -3.28
C ILE A 211 29.61 -27.67 -3.88
N LEU A 212 29.68 -27.12 -5.10
CA LEU A 212 28.50 -26.78 -5.91
C LEU A 212 28.36 -27.85 -7.00
N ILE A 213 27.20 -28.47 -7.07
CA ILE A 213 26.84 -29.36 -8.19
C ILE A 213 26.26 -28.41 -9.27
N GLY A 214 27.11 -27.99 -10.21
CA GLY A 214 26.82 -26.88 -11.12
C GLY A 214 26.31 -27.28 -12.51
N ASN A 215 26.17 -28.55 -12.79
CA ASN A 215 25.67 -29.04 -14.09
C ASN A 215 25.09 -30.45 -13.99
N GLU A 216 24.32 -30.82 -15.03
CA GLU A 216 23.62 -32.10 -15.14
C GLU A 216 24.59 -33.28 -15.07
N THR A 217 25.76 -33.23 -15.73
CA THR A 217 26.72 -34.33 -15.75
C THR A 217 27.21 -34.69 -14.35
N GLN A 218 27.57 -33.66 -13.55
CA GLN A 218 27.99 -33.89 -12.16
C GLN A 218 26.85 -34.48 -11.30
N ALA A 219 25.63 -34.00 -11.50
CA ALA A 219 24.45 -34.49 -10.78
C ALA A 219 24.15 -35.95 -11.12
N GLN A 220 24.21 -36.31 -12.41
CA GLN A 220 24.00 -37.66 -12.90
C GLN A 220 25.12 -38.64 -12.46
N ASP A 221 26.36 -38.16 -12.41
CA ASP A 221 27.49 -38.99 -11.94
C ASP A 221 27.34 -39.32 -10.45
N LEU A 222 26.98 -38.32 -9.62
CA LEU A 222 26.73 -38.53 -8.19
C LEU A 222 25.45 -39.36 -7.93
N ALA A 223 24.43 -39.23 -8.74
CA ALA A 223 23.24 -40.06 -8.67
C ALA A 223 23.58 -41.54 -8.96
N ARG A 224 24.30 -41.82 -10.05
CA ARG A 224 24.78 -43.18 -10.40
C ARG A 224 25.70 -43.76 -9.34
N GLU A 225 26.58 -42.95 -8.73
CA GLU A 225 27.40 -43.35 -7.60
C GLU A 225 26.51 -43.77 -6.42
N ALA A 226 25.51 -42.95 -6.08
CA ALA A 226 24.59 -43.25 -4.99
C ALA A 226 23.78 -44.53 -5.20
N GLU A 227 23.30 -44.79 -6.41
CA GLU A 227 22.57 -46.04 -6.77
C GLU A 227 23.36 -47.31 -6.54
N GLN A 228 24.69 -47.24 -6.63
CA GLN A 228 25.60 -48.39 -6.43
C GLN A 228 25.98 -48.62 -4.98
N GLN A 229 25.58 -47.73 -4.07
CA GLN A 229 25.94 -47.79 -2.64
C GLN A 229 24.83 -48.37 -1.77
N THR A 230 25.26 -48.96 -0.66
CA THR A 230 24.35 -49.36 0.41
C THR A 230 24.07 -48.16 1.31
N PHE A 231 22.79 -47.83 1.53
CA PHE A 231 22.38 -46.76 2.43
C PHE A 231 22.32 -47.28 3.85
N VAL A 232 23.10 -46.72 4.76
CA VAL A 232 23.15 -47.11 6.17
C VAL A 232 22.91 -45.89 7.05
N VAL A 233 22.02 -46.00 8.00
CA VAL A 233 21.77 -44.93 8.99
C VAL A 233 23.01 -44.74 9.85
N ASN A 234 23.68 -43.60 9.75
CA ASN A 234 24.86 -43.26 10.53
C ASN A 234 24.48 -42.75 11.92
N GLU A 235 23.59 -41.82 11.97
CA GLU A 235 23.14 -41.15 13.22
C GLU A 235 21.67 -40.78 13.14
N VAL A 236 20.98 -40.94 14.27
CA VAL A 236 19.64 -40.43 14.48
C VAL A 236 19.66 -39.51 15.71
N ALA A 237 19.44 -38.23 15.50
CA ALA A 237 19.40 -37.22 16.54
C ALA A 237 18.01 -36.63 16.67
N THR A 238 17.41 -36.74 17.86
CA THR A 238 16.13 -36.05 18.16
C THR A 238 16.41 -34.98 19.21
N LYS A 239 15.96 -33.73 18.90
CA LYS A 239 16.11 -32.57 19.79
C LYS A 239 14.77 -31.91 19.97
N GLU A 240 14.42 -31.57 21.22
CA GLU A 240 13.27 -30.71 21.49
C GLU A 240 13.57 -29.28 21.04
N ARG A 241 12.74 -28.74 20.13
CA ARG A 241 12.80 -27.38 19.65
C ARG A 241 11.63 -26.58 20.19
N LYS A 242 11.93 -25.46 20.85
CA LYS A 242 10.91 -24.52 21.34
C LYS A 242 10.68 -23.43 20.33
N ARG A 243 9.41 -23.19 19.97
CA ARG A 243 8.98 -22.02 19.21
C ARG A 243 8.30 -21.07 20.17
N ASN A 244 8.95 -19.94 20.45
CA ASN A 244 8.46 -18.97 21.41
C ASN A 244 7.33 -18.13 20.80
N PRO A 245 6.36 -17.68 21.61
CA PRO A 245 5.37 -16.71 21.19
C PRO A 245 6.03 -15.38 20.81
N VAL A 246 5.37 -14.67 19.93
CA VAL A 246 5.84 -13.38 19.40
C VAL A 246 5.22 -12.23 20.20
N PRO A 247 5.88 -11.04 20.30
CA PRO A 247 5.37 -9.91 21.07
C PRO A 247 4.03 -9.41 20.51
N PRO A 248 3.23 -8.71 21.32
CA PRO A 248 2.07 -7.97 20.85
C PRO A 248 2.43 -7.01 19.72
N PHE A 249 1.45 -6.57 18.95
CA PHE A 249 1.73 -5.73 17.78
C PHE A 249 2.27 -4.35 18.14
N ILE A 250 3.29 -3.95 17.39
CA ILE A 250 3.64 -2.57 17.11
C ILE A 250 3.06 -2.19 15.74
N THR A 251 3.02 -0.91 15.41
CA THR A 251 2.39 -0.40 14.17
C THR A 251 2.92 -1.10 12.91
N SER A 252 4.24 -1.20 12.76
CA SER A 252 4.87 -1.83 11.60
C SER A 252 4.52 -3.30 11.46
N LYS A 253 4.49 -4.05 12.57
CA LYS A 253 4.14 -5.48 12.57
C LYS A 253 2.66 -5.71 12.28
N LEU A 254 1.77 -4.84 12.82
CA LEU A 254 0.34 -4.89 12.47
C LEU A 254 0.12 -4.65 10.97
N GLN A 255 0.80 -3.67 10.39
CA GLN A 255 0.72 -3.37 8.97
C GLN A 255 1.21 -4.54 8.10
N GLN A 256 2.33 -5.18 8.49
CA GLN A 256 2.88 -6.33 7.80
C GLN A 256 1.92 -7.52 7.83
N GLU A 257 1.42 -7.90 9.02
CA GLU A 257 0.53 -9.05 9.18
C GLU A 257 -0.86 -8.83 8.55
N ALA A 258 -1.40 -7.60 8.62
CA ALA A 258 -2.64 -7.27 7.94
C ALA A 258 -2.51 -7.34 6.41
N ALA A 259 -1.34 -6.95 5.86
CA ALA A 259 -1.07 -7.08 4.43
C ALA A 259 -0.94 -8.55 4.01
N ARG A 260 -0.25 -9.40 4.80
CA ARG A 260 -0.05 -10.83 4.53
C ARG A 260 -1.33 -11.64 4.63
N LYS A 261 -2.03 -11.54 5.77
CA LYS A 261 -3.18 -12.40 6.12
C LYS A 261 -4.52 -11.89 5.62
N LEU A 262 -4.70 -10.56 5.59
CA LEU A 262 -5.98 -9.95 5.26
C LEU A 262 -5.97 -9.26 3.89
N SER A 263 -4.81 -9.18 3.24
CA SER A 263 -4.59 -8.42 2.00
C SER A 263 -4.99 -6.94 2.14
N PHE A 264 -4.86 -6.38 3.34
CA PHE A 264 -5.18 -4.97 3.60
C PHE A 264 -3.98 -4.08 3.26
N PRO A 265 -4.15 -3.08 2.40
CA PRO A 265 -3.13 -2.06 2.22
C PRO A 265 -2.83 -1.33 3.54
N VAL A 266 -1.59 -0.89 3.73
CA VAL A 266 -1.14 -0.19 4.96
C VAL A 266 -2.07 0.97 5.34
N LYS A 267 -2.47 1.78 4.37
CA LYS A 267 -3.45 2.88 4.58
C LYS A 267 -4.79 2.39 5.11
N ARG A 268 -5.30 1.27 4.57
CA ARG A 268 -6.58 0.69 5.00
C ARG A 268 -6.48 0.14 6.41
N THR A 269 -5.40 -0.55 6.73
CA THR A 269 -5.10 -1.07 8.07
C THR A 269 -5.15 0.06 9.11
N MET A 270 -4.41 1.17 8.86
CA MET A 270 -4.38 2.29 9.81
C MET A 270 -5.72 3.01 9.94
N MET A 271 -6.50 3.11 8.87
CA MET A 271 -7.85 3.70 8.94
C MET A 271 -8.81 2.85 9.79
N ILE A 272 -8.72 1.53 9.69
CA ILE A 272 -9.54 0.61 10.50
C ILE A 272 -9.06 0.65 11.95
N ALA A 273 -7.75 0.59 12.20
CA ALA A 273 -7.17 0.67 13.54
C ALA A 273 -7.56 1.96 14.25
N GLN A 274 -7.51 3.11 13.55
CA GLN A 274 -7.98 4.40 14.07
C GLN A 274 -9.45 4.34 14.52
N HIS A 275 -10.32 3.74 13.71
CA HIS A 275 -11.75 3.61 14.07
C HIS A 275 -11.97 2.69 15.28
N LEU A 276 -11.20 1.59 15.37
CA LEU A 276 -11.26 0.70 16.53
C LEU A 276 -10.75 1.36 17.83
N TYR A 277 -9.78 2.25 17.72
CA TYR A 277 -9.25 3.05 18.83
C TYR A 277 -10.21 4.16 19.26
N GLU A 278 -10.73 4.97 18.30
CA GLU A 278 -11.60 6.12 18.58
C GLU A 278 -12.95 5.71 19.20
N GLY A 279 -13.41 4.50 18.92
CA GLY A 279 -14.61 3.93 19.50
C GLY A 279 -15.63 3.39 18.51
N VAL A 280 -16.22 2.29 18.87
CA VAL A 280 -17.29 1.62 18.13
C VAL A 280 -18.50 1.46 19.05
N GLU A 281 -19.70 1.68 18.52
CA GLU A 281 -20.96 1.46 19.25
C GLU A 281 -21.17 -0.03 19.51
N ILE A 282 -21.17 -0.43 20.77
CA ILE A 282 -21.36 -1.82 21.22
C ILE A 282 -22.60 -1.99 22.10
N GLY A 283 -23.75 -1.63 21.57
CA GLY A 283 -25.05 -1.79 22.24
C GLY A 283 -25.22 -0.90 23.46
N ALA A 284 -25.57 -1.47 24.62
CA ALA A 284 -25.84 -0.72 25.83
C ALA A 284 -24.64 0.02 26.45
N GLU A 285 -23.41 -0.39 26.09
CA GLU A 285 -22.18 0.26 26.57
C GLU A 285 -21.87 1.57 25.81
N GLY A 286 -22.56 1.84 24.70
CA GLY A 286 -22.31 3.00 23.84
C GLY A 286 -21.02 2.88 23.05
N SER A 287 -20.36 4.01 22.77
CA SER A 287 -19.11 4.06 22.00
C SER A 287 -17.91 3.74 22.90
N VAL A 288 -17.17 2.68 22.56
CA VAL A 288 -16.02 2.18 23.33
C VAL A 288 -14.83 1.96 22.41
N GLY A 289 -13.64 2.42 22.80
CA GLY A 289 -12.38 2.08 22.16
C GLY A 289 -12.04 0.61 22.39
N LEU A 290 -11.90 -0.14 21.29
CA LEU A 290 -11.68 -1.59 21.34
C LEU A 290 -10.21 -1.99 21.37
N ILE A 291 -9.31 -1.09 20.98
CA ILE A 291 -7.84 -1.32 21.00
C ILE A 291 -7.13 -0.14 21.65
N THR A 292 -5.91 -0.38 22.10
CA THR A 292 -4.98 0.67 22.52
C THR A 292 -4.51 1.52 21.35
N TYR A 293 -3.84 2.63 21.62
CA TYR A 293 -3.33 3.55 20.60
C TYR A 293 -2.46 2.83 19.57
N MET A 294 -2.82 2.96 18.29
CA MET A 294 -2.29 2.14 17.21
C MET A 294 -1.01 2.69 16.57
N ARG A 295 -0.53 3.88 16.96
CA ARG A 295 0.75 4.43 16.48
C ARG A 295 1.80 4.28 17.58
N THR A 296 2.38 3.11 17.67
CA THR A 296 3.36 2.75 18.70
C THR A 296 4.45 1.85 18.12
N ASP A 297 5.64 1.99 18.62
CA ASP A 297 6.78 1.08 18.42
C ASP A 297 7.15 0.33 19.71
N SER A 298 6.37 0.53 20.78
CA SER A 298 6.53 -0.16 22.04
C SER A 298 5.84 -1.53 22.04
N THR A 299 6.51 -2.54 22.60
CA THR A 299 5.96 -3.88 22.87
C THR A 299 5.51 -4.04 24.33
N ARG A 300 5.58 -2.99 25.14
CA ARG A 300 5.20 -2.97 26.56
C ARG A 300 3.70 -3.19 26.73
N VAL A 301 3.31 -3.93 27.75
CA VAL A 301 1.92 -4.13 28.17
C VAL A 301 1.79 -3.73 29.64
N GLY A 302 0.73 -3.02 30.00
CA GLY A 302 0.46 -2.63 31.38
C GLY A 302 0.13 -3.84 32.26
N GLU A 303 0.54 -3.78 33.55
CA GLU A 303 0.40 -4.89 34.49
C GLU A 303 -1.06 -5.38 34.68
N ALA A 304 -2.02 -4.46 34.67
CA ALA A 304 -3.44 -4.82 34.75
C ALA A 304 -3.87 -5.70 33.56
N ALA A 305 -3.48 -5.30 32.34
CA ALA A 305 -3.81 -6.06 31.12
C ALA A 305 -3.08 -7.42 31.07
N LEU A 306 -1.86 -7.50 31.63
CA LEU A 306 -1.15 -8.77 31.79
C LEU A 306 -1.90 -9.69 32.75
N GLY A 307 -2.41 -9.20 33.89
CA GLY A 307 -3.26 -9.98 34.81
C GLY A 307 -4.52 -10.48 34.12
N GLU A 308 -5.28 -9.59 33.48
CA GLU A 308 -6.53 -9.90 32.79
C GLU A 308 -6.36 -10.97 31.68
N VAL A 309 -5.32 -10.88 30.84
CA VAL A 309 -5.10 -11.87 29.78
C VAL A 309 -4.63 -13.22 30.33
N ARG A 310 -3.88 -13.24 31.44
CA ARG A 310 -3.45 -14.47 32.08
C ARG A 310 -4.63 -15.21 32.72
N ASP A 311 -5.55 -14.50 33.40
CA ASP A 311 -6.80 -15.06 33.94
C ASP A 311 -7.66 -15.61 32.78
N PHE A 312 -7.75 -14.90 31.66
CA PHE A 312 -8.47 -15.36 30.49
C PHE A 312 -7.87 -16.65 29.92
N ILE A 313 -6.51 -16.71 29.73
CA ILE A 313 -5.83 -17.90 29.23
C ILE A 313 -6.08 -19.10 30.15
N ASN A 314 -5.94 -18.92 31.47
CA ASN A 314 -6.18 -20.00 32.45
C ASN A 314 -7.61 -20.51 32.39
N GLY A 315 -8.60 -19.63 32.33
CA GLY A 315 -10.01 -19.98 32.25
C GLY A 315 -10.43 -20.64 30.93
N GLN A 316 -9.90 -20.19 29.82
CA GLN A 316 -10.33 -20.62 28.47
C GLN A 316 -9.52 -21.81 27.91
N TYR A 317 -8.22 -21.88 28.21
CA TYR A 317 -7.30 -22.87 27.63
C TYR A 317 -6.72 -23.82 28.70
N GLY A 318 -6.78 -23.44 29.97
CA GLY A 318 -6.25 -24.21 31.08
C GLY A 318 -4.82 -23.86 31.49
N ALA A 319 -4.42 -24.30 32.68
CA ALA A 319 -3.11 -23.97 33.28
C ALA A 319 -1.89 -24.45 32.45
N SER A 320 -2.04 -25.50 31.65
CA SER A 320 -0.96 -26.01 30.80
C SER A 320 -0.53 -25.06 29.70
N TYR A 321 -1.38 -24.10 29.32
CA TYR A 321 -1.09 -23.08 28.34
C TYR A 321 -0.56 -21.77 28.93
N LEU A 322 -0.52 -21.65 30.25
CA LEU A 322 -0.14 -20.44 30.96
C LEU A 322 1.29 -20.57 31.52
N PRO A 323 2.25 -19.70 31.15
CA PRO A 323 3.57 -19.63 31.79
C PRO A 323 3.45 -19.27 33.28
N GLU A 324 4.38 -19.74 34.13
CA GLU A 324 4.41 -19.39 35.58
C GLU A 324 4.39 -17.88 35.81
N THR A 325 5.19 -17.14 35.03
CA THR A 325 5.31 -15.69 35.12
C THR A 325 4.81 -15.03 33.84
N ALA A 326 4.39 -13.76 33.93
CA ALA A 326 4.03 -12.96 32.77
C ALA A 326 5.22 -12.83 31.82
N VAL A 327 4.96 -12.89 30.52
CA VAL A 327 5.98 -12.72 29.49
C VAL A 327 6.16 -11.25 29.19
N HIS A 328 7.33 -10.70 29.53
CA HIS A 328 7.70 -9.33 29.24
C HIS A 328 8.59 -9.23 28.00
N TYR A 329 8.21 -8.39 27.07
CA TYR A 329 8.98 -8.13 25.84
C TYR A 329 9.76 -6.84 25.94
N ARG A 330 11.03 -6.86 25.56
CA ARG A 330 11.87 -5.65 25.51
C ARG A 330 11.54 -4.86 24.25
N SER A 331 11.23 -3.58 24.41
CA SER A 331 11.17 -2.64 23.30
C SER A 331 12.57 -2.35 22.74
N LYS A 332 12.67 -1.95 21.47
CA LYS A 332 13.95 -1.49 20.89
C LYS A 332 14.44 -0.27 21.67
N LYS A 333 15.79 -0.08 21.76
CA LYS A 333 16.36 1.18 22.27
C LYS A 333 15.81 2.35 21.46
N GLY A 334 15.30 3.39 22.12
CA GLY A 334 14.68 4.55 21.47
C GLY A 334 13.19 4.38 21.15
N ALA A 335 12.54 3.27 21.55
CA ALA A 335 11.10 3.20 21.53
C ALA A 335 10.51 4.13 22.61
N GLN A 336 9.38 4.77 22.30
CA GLN A 336 8.71 5.66 23.25
C GLN A 336 8.15 4.84 24.42
N ASP A 337 8.88 4.84 25.56
CA ASP A 337 8.51 4.05 26.76
C ASP A 337 7.13 4.42 27.35
N ALA A 338 6.61 5.60 27.02
CA ALA A 338 5.28 6.06 27.45
C ALA A 338 4.12 5.29 26.78
N HIS A 339 4.37 4.63 25.63
CA HIS A 339 3.33 3.92 24.88
C HIS A 339 3.23 2.45 25.30
N GLU A 340 2.06 1.87 25.03
CA GLU A 340 1.83 0.44 25.10
C GLU A 340 1.77 -0.17 23.69
N ALA A 341 1.92 -1.50 23.61
CA ALA A 341 1.66 -2.28 22.41
C ALA A 341 0.19 -2.20 22.00
N ILE A 342 -0.09 -2.50 20.73
CA ILE A 342 -1.45 -2.59 20.20
C ILE A 342 -2.09 -3.87 20.73
N ARG A 343 -3.11 -3.74 21.56
CA ARG A 343 -3.84 -4.82 22.18
C ARG A 343 -5.33 -4.49 22.31
N PRO A 344 -6.22 -5.46 22.53
CA PRO A 344 -7.59 -5.18 22.94
C PRO A 344 -7.61 -4.44 24.28
N THR A 345 -8.56 -3.52 24.47
CA THR A 345 -8.77 -2.80 25.73
C THR A 345 -9.36 -3.71 26.82
N ASP A 346 -10.03 -4.77 26.42
CA ASP A 346 -10.63 -5.80 27.25
C ASP A 346 -10.54 -7.14 26.51
N VAL A 347 -9.78 -8.08 27.06
CA VAL A 347 -9.55 -9.41 26.45
C VAL A 347 -10.81 -10.28 26.45
N THR A 348 -11.77 -10.04 27.34
CA THR A 348 -13.02 -10.79 27.43
C THR A 348 -13.98 -10.48 26.28
N ARG A 349 -13.79 -9.35 25.60
CA ARG A 349 -14.47 -9.00 24.35
C ARG A 349 -13.87 -9.79 23.21
N THR A 350 -14.23 -11.08 23.12
CA THR A 350 -13.73 -11.95 22.05
C THR A 350 -14.20 -11.48 20.68
N PRO A 351 -13.48 -11.80 19.59
CA PRO A 351 -13.90 -11.45 18.23
C PRO A 351 -15.32 -11.95 17.89
N ASP A 352 -15.72 -13.10 18.44
CA ASP A 352 -17.04 -13.67 18.15
C ASP A 352 -18.16 -12.92 18.88
N SER A 353 -17.92 -12.44 20.11
CA SER A 353 -18.88 -11.60 20.85
C SER A 353 -19.11 -10.25 20.17
N LEU A 354 -18.12 -9.70 19.46
CA LEU A 354 -18.19 -8.44 18.75
C LEU A 354 -18.67 -8.55 17.29
N ALA A 355 -18.90 -9.76 16.78
CA ALA A 355 -19.23 -9.98 15.36
C ALA A 355 -20.51 -9.24 14.90
N GLN A 356 -21.47 -9.02 15.77
CA GLN A 356 -22.71 -8.29 15.48
C GLN A 356 -22.53 -6.77 15.41
N TYR A 357 -21.48 -6.22 16.02
CA TYR A 357 -21.23 -4.77 16.13
C TYR A 357 -20.20 -4.27 15.12
N LEU A 358 -19.26 -5.12 14.71
CA LEU A 358 -18.15 -4.76 13.82
C LEU A 358 -18.47 -5.06 12.35
N LYS A 359 -18.04 -4.17 11.47
CA LYS A 359 -18.01 -4.47 10.03
C LYS A 359 -17.02 -5.63 9.74
N PRO A 360 -17.21 -6.39 8.65
CA PRO A 360 -16.37 -7.56 8.36
C PRO A 360 -14.86 -7.26 8.37
N GLU A 361 -14.43 -6.11 7.85
CA GLU A 361 -13.01 -5.72 7.83
C GLU A 361 -12.50 -5.31 9.25
N GLU A 362 -13.33 -4.62 10.02
CA GLU A 362 -13.04 -4.24 11.41
C GLU A 362 -12.90 -5.49 12.29
N LEU A 363 -13.81 -6.45 12.12
CA LEU A 363 -13.76 -7.73 12.84
C LEU A 363 -12.50 -8.54 12.49
N LYS A 364 -12.10 -8.57 11.21
CA LYS A 364 -10.88 -9.27 10.78
C LYS A 364 -9.63 -8.67 11.42
N LEU A 365 -9.51 -7.34 11.43
CA LEU A 365 -8.36 -6.67 12.03
C LEU A 365 -8.36 -6.80 13.55
N TYR A 366 -9.51 -6.66 14.20
CA TYR A 366 -9.66 -6.86 15.66
C TYR A 366 -9.27 -8.29 16.05
N ARG A 367 -9.76 -9.31 15.32
CA ARG A 367 -9.41 -10.73 15.54
C ARG A 367 -7.90 -10.94 15.45
N LEU A 368 -7.24 -10.33 14.48
CA LEU A 368 -5.79 -10.43 14.30
C LEU A 368 -5.04 -9.84 15.51
N ILE A 369 -5.46 -8.67 16.00
CA ILE A 369 -4.88 -7.99 17.17
C ILE A 369 -5.12 -8.81 18.44
N TRP A 370 -6.35 -9.27 18.65
CA TRP A 370 -6.75 -10.04 19.82
C TRP A 370 -5.98 -11.37 19.92
N GLN A 371 -5.94 -12.13 18.82
CA GLN A 371 -5.23 -13.40 18.75
C GLN A 371 -3.73 -13.24 19.05
N ARG A 372 -3.09 -12.22 18.48
CA ARG A 372 -1.68 -11.94 18.73
C ARG A 372 -1.40 -11.59 20.18
N PHE A 373 -2.27 -10.80 20.80
CA PHE A 373 -2.14 -10.41 22.21
C PHE A 373 -2.27 -11.61 23.14
N VAL A 374 -3.31 -12.42 22.99
CA VAL A 374 -3.50 -13.64 23.80
C VAL A 374 -2.33 -14.59 23.62
N ALA A 375 -1.95 -14.88 22.37
CA ALA A 375 -0.84 -15.77 22.04
C ALA A 375 0.49 -15.31 22.66
N SER A 376 0.71 -13.99 22.78
CA SER A 376 1.95 -13.43 23.36
C SER A 376 2.15 -13.81 24.83
N GLN A 377 1.12 -14.19 25.55
CA GLN A 377 1.17 -14.57 26.95
C GLN A 377 0.97 -16.06 27.19
N MET A 378 1.00 -16.88 26.12
CA MET A 378 0.86 -18.35 26.19
C MET A 378 2.21 -19.07 26.23
N MET A 379 2.20 -20.34 26.61
CA MET A 379 3.36 -21.22 26.55
C MET A 379 3.91 -21.38 25.15
N PRO A 380 5.23 -21.56 24.98
CA PRO A 380 5.85 -21.92 23.71
C PRO A 380 5.27 -23.20 23.12
N ALA A 381 5.26 -23.29 21.78
CA ALA A 381 5.03 -24.57 21.11
C ALA A 381 6.30 -25.43 21.16
N LEU A 382 6.11 -26.73 21.34
CA LEU A 382 7.20 -27.71 21.45
C LEU A 382 7.15 -28.66 20.25
N PHE A 383 8.30 -28.89 19.66
CA PHE A 383 8.48 -29.79 18.54
C PHE A 383 9.62 -30.75 18.84
N ASP A 384 9.44 -32.02 18.55
CA ASP A 384 10.53 -32.98 18.50
C ASP A 384 11.08 -33.01 17.06
N GLN A 385 12.24 -32.37 16.85
CA GLN A 385 12.91 -32.34 15.54
C GLN A 385 13.87 -33.53 15.46
N THR A 386 13.61 -34.43 14.51
CA THR A 386 14.44 -35.60 14.24
C THR A 386 15.26 -35.34 12.98
N THR A 387 16.56 -35.63 13.08
CA THR A 387 17.50 -35.59 11.96
C THR A 387 18.08 -36.96 11.79
N ILE A 388 18.07 -37.49 10.58
CA ILE A 388 18.63 -38.79 10.23
C ILE A 388 19.78 -38.55 9.23
N ASP A 389 21.03 -38.88 9.62
CA ASP A 389 22.19 -38.86 8.74
C ASP A 389 22.41 -40.25 8.19
N ILE A 390 22.50 -40.37 6.86
CA ILE A 390 22.52 -41.61 6.13
C ILE A 390 23.79 -41.65 5.27
N GLN A 391 24.62 -42.65 5.45
CA GLN A 391 25.86 -42.86 4.70
C GLN A 391 25.60 -43.75 3.49
N ALA A 392 26.06 -43.32 2.31
CA ALA A 392 26.09 -44.10 1.08
C ALA A 392 27.48 -43.99 0.43
N GLY A 393 28.40 -44.87 0.76
CA GLY A 393 29.79 -44.73 0.39
C GLY A 393 30.44 -43.48 0.94
N ARG A 394 30.92 -42.55 0.07
CA ARG A 394 31.42 -41.21 0.48
C ARG A 394 30.30 -40.14 0.55
N LEU A 395 29.10 -40.49 0.18
CA LEU A 395 27.98 -39.59 0.14
C LEU A 395 27.24 -39.61 1.48
N VAL A 396 26.85 -38.44 1.97
CA VAL A 396 26.02 -38.32 3.18
C VAL A 396 24.69 -37.64 2.81
N PHE A 397 23.63 -38.38 3.02
CA PHE A 397 22.26 -37.82 2.88
C PHE A 397 21.69 -37.46 4.24
N ARG A 398 20.79 -36.47 4.27
CA ARG A 398 20.10 -36.06 5.49
C ARG A 398 18.62 -35.99 5.26
N ALA A 399 17.86 -36.60 6.16
CA ALA A 399 16.43 -36.36 6.30
C ALA A 399 16.15 -35.57 7.59
N THR A 400 15.28 -34.57 7.51
CA THR A 400 14.84 -33.80 8.67
C THR A 400 13.32 -33.83 8.73
N GLY A 401 12.77 -34.07 9.91
CA GLY A 401 11.34 -34.06 10.17
C GLY A 401 11.05 -33.47 11.54
N SER A 402 9.83 -33.03 11.75
CA SER A 402 9.42 -32.43 13.01
C SER A 402 8.01 -32.88 13.38
N VAL A 403 7.83 -33.28 14.61
CA VAL A 403 6.52 -33.66 15.16
C VAL A 403 6.15 -32.68 16.26
N GLN A 404 4.99 -32.05 16.12
CA GLN A 404 4.46 -31.14 17.14
C GLN A 404 4.05 -31.94 18.37
N LYS A 405 4.72 -31.69 19.50
CA LYS A 405 4.48 -32.33 20.80
C LYS A 405 3.46 -31.54 21.62
N PHE A 406 3.54 -30.23 21.56
CA PHE A 406 2.61 -29.31 22.22
C PHE A 406 2.39 -28.07 21.35
N ASP A 407 1.11 -27.71 21.12
CA ASP A 407 0.74 -26.60 20.25
C ASP A 407 1.01 -25.22 20.87
N GLY A 408 0.94 -25.10 22.20
CA GLY A 408 1.18 -23.85 22.90
C GLY A 408 0.41 -22.67 22.31
N PHE A 409 1.10 -21.56 22.05
CA PHE A 409 0.48 -20.36 21.48
C PHE A 409 -0.04 -20.54 20.03
N LEU A 410 0.43 -21.55 19.30
CA LEU A 410 -0.02 -21.84 17.93
C LEU A 410 -1.51 -22.22 17.88
N LYS A 411 -2.09 -22.66 18.99
CA LYS A 411 -3.53 -22.89 19.14
C LYS A 411 -4.38 -21.65 18.83
N VAL A 412 -3.82 -20.46 19.08
CA VAL A 412 -4.52 -19.19 18.91
C VAL A 412 -4.01 -18.38 17.74
N TYR A 413 -2.68 -18.41 17.51
CA TYR A 413 -2.05 -17.53 16.53
C TYR A 413 -0.85 -18.16 15.83
N GLN A 414 -0.81 -18.03 14.52
CA GLN A 414 0.32 -18.38 13.67
C GLN A 414 0.71 -17.16 12.81
N GLU A 415 1.99 -16.82 12.69
CA GLU A 415 2.43 -15.70 11.84
C GLU A 415 2.21 -15.97 10.35
N GLY A 416 1.91 -14.90 9.59
CA GLY A 416 1.87 -14.94 8.14
C GLY A 416 3.29 -14.97 7.55
N ARG A 417 3.47 -15.68 6.43
CA ARG A 417 4.74 -15.72 5.67
C ARG A 417 4.64 -14.83 4.45
N ASP A 418 5.76 -14.24 4.01
CA ASP A 418 5.81 -13.38 2.82
C ASP A 418 5.72 -14.20 1.51
N GLU A 419 6.18 -15.44 1.54
CA GLU A 419 6.15 -16.39 0.41
C GLU A 419 5.60 -17.73 0.89
N LYS A 420 4.91 -18.44 0.00
CA LYS A 420 4.61 -19.85 0.22
C LYS A 420 5.93 -20.62 0.04
N VAL A 421 6.56 -20.98 1.14
CA VAL A 421 7.65 -21.95 1.08
C VAL A 421 7.03 -23.26 0.62
N ALA A 422 7.43 -23.72 -0.55
CA ALA A 422 7.09 -25.05 -1.00
C ALA A 422 7.73 -26.03 -0.01
N ASP A 423 6.92 -26.94 0.51
CA ASP A 423 7.29 -27.98 1.48
C ASP A 423 7.90 -27.48 2.80
N ASP A 424 7.07 -27.37 3.81
CA ASP A 424 7.51 -27.22 5.19
C ASP A 424 8.22 -28.53 5.60
N GLU A 425 9.55 -28.56 5.45
CA GLU A 425 10.38 -29.65 6.03
C GLU A 425 10.13 -29.80 7.55
N ASP A 426 9.63 -28.74 8.18
CA ASP A 426 9.26 -28.71 9.60
C ASP A 426 7.97 -29.52 9.94
N GLU A 427 7.18 -30.01 8.96
CA GLU A 427 5.94 -30.78 9.22
C GLU A 427 6.00 -32.25 8.77
N ARG A 428 7.16 -32.72 8.26
CA ARG A 428 7.32 -34.11 7.81
C ARG A 428 7.52 -35.06 9.00
N THR A 429 6.70 -36.09 9.07
CA THR A 429 6.88 -37.16 10.04
C THR A 429 7.82 -38.21 9.44
N LEU A 430 8.97 -38.42 10.09
CA LEU A 430 9.92 -39.46 9.70
C LEU A 430 9.57 -40.82 10.35
N PRO A 431 9.83 -41.97 9.68
CA PRO A 431 9.69 -43.27 10.30
C PRO A 431 10.73 -43.47 11.40
N ARG A 432 10.47 -44.40 12.27
CA ARG A 432 11.46 -44.82 13.29
C ARG A 432 12.50 -45.70 12.67
N VAL A 433 13.73 -45.20 12.61
CA VAL A 433 14.94 -45.94 12.16
C VAL A 433 15.97 -45.89 13.27
N THR A 434 16.94 -46.85 13.23
CA THR A 434 18.02 -46.94 14.21
C THR A 434 19.38 -46.82 13.55
N ALA A 435 20.36 -46.32 14.32
CA ALA A 435 21.75 -46.26 13.81
C ALA A 435 22.25 -47.67 13.44
N GLY A 436 22.90 -47.80 12.29
CA GLY A 436 23.33 -49.04 11.71
C GLY A 436 22.28 -49.77 10.85
N GLU A 437 21.05 -49.29 10.79
CA GLU A 437 19.98 -49.84 9.96
C GLU A 437 20.29 -49.62 8.46
N THR A 438 20.18 -50.69 7.67
CA THR A 438 20.27 -50.61 6.20
C THR A 438 18.93 -50.21 5.62
N LEU A 439 18.93 -49.18 4.79
CA LEU A 439 17.75 -48.68 4.10
C LEU A 439 17.70 -49.18 2.65
N THR A 440 16.49 -49.41 2.17
CA THR A 440 16.25 -49.73 0.76
C THR A 440 16.09 -48.45 -0.03
N LEU A 441 16.94 -48.29 -1.07
CA LEU A 441 16.77 -47.16 -2.01
C LEU A 441 15.61 -47.47 -2.96
N ASN A 442 14.62 -46.59 -3.01
CA ASN A 442 13.51 -46.67 -3.97
C ASN A 442 13.81 -45.87 -5.25
N GLN A 443 14.32 -44.65 -5.08
CA GLN A 443 14.57 -43.72 -6.20
C GLN A 443 15.67 -42.72 -5.81
N ILE A 444 16.49 -42.33 -6.80
CA ILE A 444 17.36 -41.14 -6.73
C ILE A 444 16.82 -40.09 -7.68
N ASP A 445 16.70 -38.84 -7.18
CA ASP A 445 16.12 -37.72 -7.93
C ASP A 445 17.13 -36.56 -7.99
N PRO A 446 17.86 -36.39 -9.11
CA PRO A 446 18.66 -35.19 -9.37
C PRO A 446 17.73 -34.10 -9.91
N GLU A 447 17.56 -32.99 -9.16
CA GLU A 447 16.72 -31.87 -9.51
C GLU A 447 17.55 -30.64 -9.90
N GLN A 448 17.20 -30.02 -11.05
CA GLN A 448 17.84 -28.80 -11.52
C GLN A 448 17.19 -27.58 -10.86
N HIS A 449 17.99 -26.66 -10.39
CA HIS A 449 17.57 -25.39 -9.82
C HIS A 449 18.40 -24.25 -10.40
N PHE A 450 17.82 -23.05 -10.34
CA PHE A 450 18.52 -21.81 -10.62
C PHE A 450 18.34 -20.84 -9.43
N THR A 451 19.40 -20.10 -9.13
CA THR A 451 19.28 -19.03 -8.14
C THR A 451 18.26 -17.98 -8.60
N GLU A 452 17.50 -17.44 -7.68
CA GLU A 452 16.51 -16.41 -7.95
C GLU A 452 17.00 -15.03 -7.49
N PRO A 453 16.65 -13.97 -8.23
CA PRO A 453 16.95 -12.62 -7.77
C PRO A 453 16.18 -12.29 -6.49
N PRO A 454 16.65 -11.30 -5.70
CA PRO A 454 15.91 -10.87 -4.52
C PRO A 454 14.49 -10.43 -4.91
N PRO A 455 13.46 -10.81 -4.16
CA PRO A 455 12.07 -10.50 -4.52
C PRO A 455 11.80 -8.99 -4.44
N ARG A 456 10.93 -8.49 -5.34
CA ARG A 456 10.43 -7.12 -5.29
C ARG A 456 9.66 -6.88 -3.99
N PHE A 457 9.74 -5.67 -3.48
CA PHE A 457 9.03 -5.30 -2.26
C PHE A 457 7.51 -5.41 -2.42
N THR A 458 6.87 -6.00 -1.42
CA THR A 458 5.45 -5.85 -1.13
C THR A 458 5.24 -4.67 -0.16
N GLU A 459 4.00 -4.28 0.15
CA GLU A 459 3.77 -3.30 1.23
C GLU A 459 4.35 -3.79 2.57
N ALA A 460 4.20 -5.08 2.88
CA ALA A 460 4.72 -5.68 4.11
C ALA A 460 6.24 -5.62 4.18
N THR A 461 6.93 -6.08 3.11
CA THR A 461 8.40 -6.15 3.11
C THR A 461 9.04 -4.77 2.99
N LEU A 462 8.39 -3.79 2.34
CA LEU A 462 8.90 -2.42 2.31
C LEU A 462 8.75 -1.72 3.68
N VAL A 463 7.62 -1.92 4.39
CA VAL A 463 7.46 -1.43 5.78
C VAL A 463 8.51 -2.07 6.69
N LYS A 464 8.74 -3.39 6.55
CA LYS A 464 9.77 -4.10 7.31
C LYS A 464 11.16 -3.51 7.07
N ALA A 465 11.54 -3.30 5.82
CA ALA A 465 12.86 -2.74 5.46
C ALA A 465 13.03 -1.30 5.96
N LEU A 466 11.99 -0.46 5.86
CA LEU A 466 12.01 0.91 6.41
C LEU A 466 12.18 0.90 7.94
N GLU A 467 11.45 0.02 8.65
CA GLU A 467 11.56 -0.14 10.10
C GLU A 467 12.95 -0.61 10.52
N GLU A 468 13.50 -1.63 9.86
CA GLU A 468 14.84 -2.19 10.16
C GLU A 468 15.96 -1.18 9.97
N LYS A 469 15.82 -0.30 8.97
CA LYS A 469 16.77 0.78 8.67
C LYS A 469 16.50 2.06 9.47
N GLY A 470 15.49 2.12 10.32
CA GLY A 470 15.13 3.29 11.13
C GLY A 470 14.55 4.46 10.34
N ILE A 471 14.03 4.21 9.14
CA ILE A 471 13.49 5.21 8.21
C ILE A 471 11.98 5.36 8.41
N GLY A 472 11.54 6.56 8.76
CA GLY A 472 10.13 6.82 9.10
C GLY A 472 9.79 6.39 10.52
N ARG A 473 8.52 6.60 10.90
CA ARG A 473 7.98 6.29 12.23
C ARG A 473 6.55 5.77 12.06
N PRO A 474 5.92 5.21 13.10
CA PRO A 474 4.56 4.67 13.06
C PRO A 474 3.52 5.56 12.36
N SER A 475 3.64 6.87 12.53
CA SER A 475 2.75 7.87 11.89
C SER A 475 2.96 8.04 10.39
N THR A 476 4.11 7.64 9.81
CA THR A 476 4.51 8.01 8.44
C THR A 476 4.47 6.88 7.42
N TYR A 477 4.58 5.60 7.83
CA TYR A 477 4.61 4.47 6.87
C TYR A 477 3.45 4.48 5.88
N ALA A 478 2.21 4.69 6.35
CA ALA A 478 1.04 4.74 5.49
C ALA A 478 1.06 5.91 4.50
N ALA A 479 1.58 7.06 4.91
CA ALA A 479 1.73 8.24 4.05
C ALA A 479 2.80 8.03 2.97
N ILE A 480 3.94 7.43 3.32
CA ILE A 480 5.03 7.09 2.40
C ILE A 480 4.49 6.19 1.28
N MET A 481 3.88 5.04 1.64
CA MET A 481 3.33 4.06 0.70
C MET A 481 2.28 4.68 -0.23
N THR A 482 1.42 5.55 0.32
CA THR A 482 0.40 6.24 -0.46
C THR A 482 1.02 7.23 -1.43
N THR A 483 2.01 8.01 -0.97
CA THR A 483 2.59 9.09 -1.75
C THR A 483 3.36 8.59 -2.97
N ILE A 484 4.19 7.55 -2.84
CA ILE A 484 4.96 7.02 -3.98
C ILE A 484 4.06 6.43 -5.06
N GLN A 485 2.88 5.89 -4.67
CA GLN A 485 1.86 5.39 -5.61
C GLN A 485 1.04 6.53 -6.22
N ASP A 486 0.54 7.50 -5.42
CA ASP A 486 -0.27 8.64 -5.89
C ASP A 486 0.53 9.56 -6.84
N ARG A 487 1.86 9.60 -6.71
CA ARG A 487 2.77 10.33 -7.60
C ARG A 487 3.12 9.55 -8.87
N GLU A 488 2.62 8.33 -9.00
CA GLU A 488 2.92 7.44 -10.14
C GLU A 488 4.43 7.10 -10.25
N TYR A 489 5.19 7.17 -9.14
CA TYR A 489 6.61 6.79 -9.12
C TYR A 489 6.79 5.28 -9.05
N VAL A 490 5.85 4.61 -8.40
CA VAL A 490 5.74 3.15 -8.36
C VAL A 490 4.34 2.71 -8.73
N GLU A 491 4.23 1.54 -9.33
CA GLU A 491 2.97 0.84 -9.56
C GLU A 491 2.96 -0.50 -8.83
N LYS A 492 1.77 -0.96 -8.46
CA LYS A 492 1.59 -2.24 -7.80
C LYS A 492 1.06 -3.27 -8.79
N LYS A 493 1.86 -4.31 -9.09
CA LYS A 493 1.49 -5.47 -9.91
C LYS A 493 1.63 -6.72 -9.04
N GLU A 494 0.64 -7.59 -9.01
CA GLU A 494 0.64 -8.83 -8.23
C GLU A 494 1.08 -8.65 -6.76
N SER A 495 0.60 -7.58 -6.12
CA SER A 495 0.96 -7.16 -4.76
C SER A 495 2.40 -6.69 -4.55
N ARG A 496 3.25 -6.62 -5.60
CA ARG A 496 4.65 -6.17 -5.56
C ARG A 496 4.79 -4.78 -6.17
N PHE A 497 5.73 -3.98 -5.64
CA PHE A 497 6.06 -2.66 -6.15
C PHE A 497 7.04 -2.77 -7.32
N HIS A 498 6.69 -2.08 -8.41
CA HIS A 498 7.54 -1.89 -9.59
C HIS A 498 7.79 -0.40 -9.76
N PRO A 499 9.05 0.05 -9.93
CA PRO A 499 9.31 1.45 -10.25
C PRO A 499 8.84 1.74 -11.68
N THR A 500 8.17 2.86 -11.86
CA THR A 500 7.82 3.34 -13.22
C THR A 500 9.03 4.00 -13.88
N ALA A 501 8.99 4.19 -15.22
CA ALA A 501 10.00 4.97 -15.90
C ALA A 501 10.14 6.39 -15.30
N LEU A 502 9.03 7.00 -14.89
CA LEU A 502 9.03 8.27 -14.17
C LEU A 502 9.75 8.15 -12.83
N GLY A 503 9.47 7.10 -12.05
CA GLY A 503 10.11 6.87 -10.75
C GLY A 503 11.62 6.67 -10.87
N LYS A 504 12.08 5.85 -11.83
CA LYS A 504 13.51 5.67 -12.13
C LYS A 504 14.16 7.01 -12.48
N THR A 505 13.56 7.79 -13.41
CA THR A 505 14.08 9.12 -13.82
C THR A 505 14.14 10.12 -12.66
N VAL A 506 13.09 10.17 -11.81
CA VAL A 506 13.07 11.06 -10.63
C VAL A 506 14.18 10.69 -9.64
N ASN A 507 14.36 9.40 -9.37
CA ASN A 507 15.42 8.90 -8.52
C ASN A 507 16.80 9.31 -9.03
N ASP A 508 17.07 9.04 -10.31
CA ASP A 508 18.37 9.31 -10.93
C ASP A 508 18.71 10.80 -10.96
N VAL A 509 17.74 11.63 -11.33
CA VAL A 509 17.93 13.10 -11.33
C VAL A 509 18.21 13.65 -9.95
N LEU A 510 17.60 13.08 -8.89
CA LEU A 510 17.88 13.51 -7.52
C LEU A 510 19.29 13.11 -7.07
N ILE A 511 19.69 11.87 -7.36
CA ILE A 511 21.01 11.34 -6.96
C ILE A 511 22.12 12.03 -7.76
N ASP A 512 22.04 12.01 -9.10
CA ASP A 512 23.06 12.61 -9.99
C ASP A 512 23.17 14.11 -9.79
N GLY A 513 22.08 14.75 -9.37
CA GLY A 513 22.02 16.18 -9.07
C GLY A 513 22.68 16.60 -7.76
N GLY A 514 23.18 15.66 -6.95
CA GLY A 514 23.90 15.93 -5.69
C GLY A 514 23.07 15.80 -4.43
N PHE A 515 21.88 15.16 -4.49
CA PHE A 515 21.10 14.82 -3.29
C PHE A 515 21.29 13.36 -2.87
N ASP A 516 22.39 12.71 -3.28
CA ASP A 516 22.66 11.31 -2.92
C ASP A 516 22.67 11.11 -1.41
N ASP A 517 23.37 11.97 -0.66
CA ASP A 517 23.40 11.94 0.79
C ASP A 517 22.03 12.21 1.42
N LEU A 518 21.31 13.26 0.96
CA LEU A 518 20.02 13.67 1.54
C LEU A 518 18.95 12.56 1.42
N PHE A 519 18.98 11.80 0.33
CA PHE A 519 18.07 10.70 0.08
C PHE A 519 18.73 9.34 0.29
N ASN A 520 19.77 9.30 1.13
CA ASN A 520 20.43 8.08 1.59
C ASN A 520 19.70 7.51 2.83
N GLU A 521 19.71 6.19 2.96
CA GLU A 521 19.08 5.48 4.08
C GLU A 521 19.69 5.87 5.42
N THR A 522 21.03 5.88 5.52
CA THR A 522 21.76 6.18 6.75
C THR A 522 21.52 7.61 7.22
N TYR A 523 21.58 8.58 6.30
CA TYR A 523 21.34 9.98 6.64
C TYR A 523 19.89 10.22 7.09
N THR A 524 18.91 9.58 6.40
CA THR A 524 17.51 9.72 6.79
C THR A 524 17.22 9.08 8.14
N ALA A 525 17.83 7.93 8.44
CA ALA A 525 17.74 7.29 9.76
C ALA A 525 18.34 8.16 10.86
N ARG A 526 19.52 8.79 10.60
CA ARG A 526 20.14 9.76 11.52
C ARG A 526 19.20 10.93 11.81
N MET A 527 18.61 11.55 10.79
CA MET A 527 17.65 12.65 10.96
C MET A 527 16.41 12.26 11.76
N GLU A 528 15.91 11.03 11.60
CA GLU A 528 14.80 10.52 12.41
C GLU A 528 15.23 10.32 13.88
N HIS A 529 16.48 9.94 14.13
CA HIS A 529 17.04 9.84 15.48
C HIS A 529 17.22 11.20 16.12
N GLU A 530 17.73 12.19 15.40
CA GLU A 530 17.85 13.57 15.90
C GLU A 530 16.49 14.17 16.29
N LEU A 531 15.42 13.84 15.55
CA LEU A 531 14.05 14.21 15.94
C LEU A 531 13.59 13.53 17.24
N ASP A 532 14.02 12.30 17.51
CA ASP A 532 13.74 11.63 18.78
C ASP A 532 14.59 12.24 19.92
N GLU A 533 15.84 12.64 19.68
CA GLU A 533 16.67 13.36 20.66
C GLU A 533 16.10 14.75 21.02
N ILE A 534 15.44 15.43 20.05
CA ILE A 534 14.71 16.68 20.35
C ILE A 534 13.52 16.37 21.27
N GLU A 535 12.76 15.30 20.99
CA GLU A 535 11.64 14.85 21.80
C GLU A 535 12.07 14.52 23.26
N GLU A 536 13.25 13.95 23.42
CA GLU A 536 13.85 13.64 24.73
C GLU A 536 14.50 14.87 25.41
N GLY A 537 14.51 16.02 24.76
CA GLY A 537 15.14 17.26 25.28
C GLY A 537 16.68 17.27 25.27
N LYS A 538 17.31 16.34 24.54
CA LYS A 538 18.77 16.20 24.43
C LYS A 538 19.37 17.10 23.35
N LEU A 539 18.59 17.47 22.34
CA LEU A 539 19.02 18.30 21.21
C LEU A 539 18.03 19.45 21.02
N LYS A 540 18.53 20.66 20.76
CA LYS A 540 17.67 21.78 20.39
C LYS A 540 17.29 21.71 18.93
N TRP A 541 15.99 21.85 18.62
CA TRP A 541 15.47 21.77 17.27
C TRP A 541 16.08 22.80 16.30
N THR A 542 16.44 24.01 16.78
CA THR A 542 17.10 25.05 15.97
C THR A 542 18.52 24.68 15.57
N ASP A 543 19.25 23.97 16.44
CA ASP A 543 20.61 23.54 16.16
C ASP A 543 20.63 22.43 15.12
N ALA A 544 19.74 21.45 15.26
CA ALA A 544 19.54 20.40 14.27
C ALA A 544 19.15 20.97 12.88
N LEU A 545 18.25 21.96 12.85
CA LEU A 545 17.86 22.60 11.58
C LEU A 545 18.99 23.44 10.97
N THR A 546 19.83 24.04 11.77
CA THR A 546 20.98 24.83 11.30
C THR A 546 22.01 23.91 10.62
N GLU A 547 22.41 22.83 11.30
CA GLU A 547 23.33 21.83 10.72
C GLU A 547 22.78 21.27 9.39
N PHE A 548 21.50 20.85 9.40
CA PHE A 548 20.83 20.40 8.20
C PHE A 548 20.86 21.43 7.07
N TYR A 549 20.47 22.67 7.35
CA TYR A 549 20.29 23.70 6.34
C TYR A 549 21.60 24.19 5.73
N ASP A 550 22.69 24.20 6.49
CA ASP A 550 24.01 24.59 6.00
C ASP A 550 24.51 23.63 4.92
N LYS A 551 24.38 22.33 5.12
CA LYS A 551 24.63 21.32 4.09
C LYS A 551 23.65 21.42 2.94
N PHE A 552 22.35 21.52 3.23
CA PHE A 552 21.29 21.57 2.23
C PHE A 552 21.42 22.74 1.24
N LYS A 553 21.94 23.88 1.66
CA LYS A 553 22.26 25.01 0.77
C LYS A 553 23.29 24.64 -0.30
N LEU A 554 24.31 23.86 0.09
CA LEU A 554 25.34 23.41 -0.84
C LEU A 554 24.78 22.43 -1.86
N ASP A 555 23.99 21.47 -1.41
CA ASP A 555 23.31 20.48 -2.27
C ASP A 555 22.35 21.17 -3.25
N LEU A 556 21.59 22.18 -2.81
CA LEU A 556 20.71 22.98 -3.69
C LEU A 556 21.49 23.76 -4.74
N ALA A 557 22.65 24.31 -4.41
CA ALA A 557 23.51 25.02 -5.35
C ALA A 557 24.07 24.06 -6.41
N GLN A 558 24.50 22.87 -6.00
CA GLN A 558 24.97 21.81 -6.88
C GLN A 558 23.84 21.37 -7.83
N PHE A 559 22.65 21.05 -7.31
CA PHE A 559 21.50 20.65 -8.11
C PHE A 559 21.08 21.74 -9.11
N THR A 560 21.18 23.01 -8.73
CA THR A 560 20.85 24.11 -9.65
C THR A 560 21.78 24.14 -10.86
N LYS A 561 23.09 23.90 -10.68
CA LYS A 561 24.07 23.77 -11.76
C LYS A 561 23.75 22.56 -12.65
N TYR A 562 23.57 21.39 -12.02
CA TYR A 562 23.18 20.15 -12.70
C TYR A 562 21.90 20.32 -13.54
N SER A 563 20.87 20.97 -12.98
CA SER A 563 19.60 21.23 -13.68
C SER A 563 19.79 22.11 -14.94
N ALA A 564 20.69 23.08 -14.90
CA ALA A 564 21.02 23.89 -16.07
C ALA A 564 21.76 23.07 -17.15
N GLU A 565 22.71 22.25 -16.74
CA GLU A 565 23.47 21.36 -17.63
C GLU A 565 22.57 20.32 -18.31
N VAL A 566 21.72 19.62 -17.57
CA VAL A 566 20.81 18.59 -18.10
C VAL A 566 19.84 19.16 -19.14
N LYS A 567 19.36 20.39 -18.95
CA LYS A 567 18.45 21.04 -19.90
C LYS A 567 19.11 21.37 -21.22
N THR A 568 20.38 21.79 -21.17
CA THR A 568 21.16 22.20 -22.35
C THR A 568 21.87 21.02 -23.01
N LYS A 569 22.07 19.93 -22.27
CA LYS A 569 22.77 18.74 -22.76
C LYS A 569 21.98 18.05 -23.88
N GLU A 570 22.51 18.17 -25.05
CA GLU A 570 22.10 17.45 -26.26
C GLU A 570 23.22 16.47 -26.61
N THR A 571 22.96 15.19 -26.37
CA THR A 571 23.93 14.15 -26.74
C THR A 571 23.64 13.72 -28.17
N PRO A 572 24.52 13.96 -29.12
CA PRO A 572 24.36 13.50 -30.51
C PRO A 572 24.29 11.97 -30.55
N THR A 573 23.46 11.47 -31.47
CA THR A 573 23.34 10.02 -31.73
C THR A 573 23.36 9.79 -33.25
N ASP A 574 23.70 8.59 -33.69
CA ASP A 574 23.66 8.20 -35.10
C ASP A 574 22.25 7.85 -35.60
N GLU A 575 21.24 8.02 -34.71
CA GLU A 575 19.86 7.68 -35.00
C GLU A 575 19.20 8.57 -36.04
N VAL A 576 18.50 7.95 -36.98
CA VAL A 576 17.80 8.65 -38.09
C VAL A 576 16.37 8.99 -37.68
N CYS A 577 15.93 10.18 -38.01
CA CYS A 577 14.57 10.63 -37.75
C CYS A 577 13.57 9.92 -38.71
N LEU A 578 12.64 9.15 -38.13
CA LEU A 578 11.61 8.43 -38.89
C LEU A 578 10.60 9.34 -39.63
N LYS A 579 10.59 10.64 -39.32
CA LYS A 579 9.64 11.60 -39.92
C LYS A 579 10.23 12.34 -41.12
N CYS A 580 11.51 12.72 -41.07
CA CYS A 580 12.16 13.53 -42.14
C CYS A 580 13.42 12.87 -42.70
N ASN A 581 13.75 11.65 -42.24
CA ASN A 581 14.95 10.88 -42.62
C ASN A 581 16.28 11.60 -42.39
N THR A 582 16.32 12.66 -41.59
CA THR A 582 17.56 13.35 -41.22
C THR A 582 18.34 12.52 -40.23
N PRO A 583 19.63 12.20 -40.46
CA PRO A 583 20.47 11.51 -39.45
C PRO A 583 20.88 12.47 -38.33
N GLY A 584 21.31 11.90 -37.17
CA GLY A 584 21.85 12.69 -36.07
C GLY A 584 20.77 13.29 -35.18
N MET A 585 19.80 12.47 -34.74
CA MET A 585 18.91 12.87 -33.67
C MET A 585 19.70 13.11 -32.37
N VAL A 586 19.27 14.05 -31.55
CA VAL A 586 19.88 14.33 -30.23
C VAL A 586 19.11 13.67 -29.12
N GLN A 587 19.84 13.03 -28.20
CA GLN A 587 19.26 12.46 -26.97
C GLN A 587 19.12 13.53 -25.91
N LYS A 588 17.95 13.64 -25.32
CA LYS A 588 17.60 14.54 -24.20
C LYS A 588 16.94 13.77 -23.06
N LEU A 589 17.04 14.31 -21.84
CA LEU A 589 16.32 13.78 -20.69
C LEU A 589 14.93 14.44 -20.58
N GLY A 590 13.89 13.62 -20.42
CA GLY A 590 12.51 14.04 -20.21
C GLY A 590 11.85 13.34 -19.03
N ARG A 591 10.56 13.62 -18.83
CA ARG A 591 9.78 13.07 -17.72
C ARG A 591 9.74 11.54 -17.65
N PHE A 592 9.78 10.88 -18.81
CA PHE A 592 9.67 9.41 -18.90
C PHE A 592 11.00 8.73 -19.27
N GLY A 593 12.12 9.39 -19.02
CA GLY A 593 13.45 8.90 -19.36
C GLY A 593 14.10 9.68 -20.52
N LYS A 594 15.11 9.08 -21.11
CA LYS A 594 15.81 9.62 -22.27
C LYS A 594 14.95 9.51 -23.53
N TYR A 595 14.92 10.56 -24.33
CA TYR A 595 14.21 10.57 -25.60
C TYR A 595 15.07 11.18 -26.70
N LEU A 596 14.84 10.79 -27.96
CA LEU A 596 15.49 11.32 -29.13
C LEU A 596 14.66 12.47 -29.72
N LYS A 597 15.30 13.56 -30.07
CA LYS A 597 14.70 14.73 -30.72
C LYS A 597 15.41 15.02 -32.01
N CYS A 598 14.66 15.13 -33.08
CA CYS A 598 15.19 15.64 -34.35
C CYS A 598 15.30 17.17 -34.30
N LEU A 599 16.46 17.72 -34.60
CA LEU A 599 16.69 19.17 -34.60
C LEU A 599 16.01 19.87 -35.80
N GLU A 600 15.86 19.19 -36.92
CA GLU A 600 15.25 19.75 -38.16
C GLU A 600 13.72 19.82 -38.07
N CYS A 601 13.04 18.69 -37.79
CA CYS A 601 11.58 18.65 -37.84
C CYS A 601 10.92 18.65 -36.44
N GLY A 602 11.68 18.66 -35.35
CA GLY A 602 11.21 18.64 -33.97
C GLY A 602 10.52 17.35 -33.55
N ALA A 603 10.55 16.28 -34.35
CA ALA A 603 9.97 14.98 -33.99
C ALA A 603 10.72 14.37 -32.80
N THR A 604 9.97 13.70 -31.90
CA THR A 604 10.53 13.04 -30.73
C THR A 604 10.10 11.58 -30.69
N ARG A 605 11.00 10.70 -30.19
CA ARG A 605 10.71 9.30 -29.87
C ARG A 605 11.49 8.87 -28.63
N ASP A 606 11.10 7.80 -27.97
CA ASP A 606 11.84 7.25 -26.83
C ASP A 606 13.23 6.78 -27.31
N ALA A 607 14.27 6.98 -26.49
CA ALA A 607 15.64 6.63 -26.85
C ALA A 607 15.92 5.13 -26.77
N GLU A 608 15.23 4.43 -25.89
CA GLU A 608 15.29 2.98 -25.79
C GLU A 608 14.04 2.37 -26.42
N PRO A 609 14.16 1.29 -27.21
CA PRO A 609 12.98 0.54 -27.61
C PRO A 609 12.26 0.14 -26.34
N VAL A 610 10.95 0.39 -26.29
CA VAL A 610 10.11 -0.01 -25.17
C VAL A 610 10.23 -1.53 -25.09
N ALA A 611 11.13 -2.05 -24.23
CA ALA A 611 11.08 -3.43 -23.84
C ALA A 611 9.67 -3.63 -23.25
N ALA A 612 8.90 -4.52 -23.85
CA ALA A 612 7.64 -4.96 -23.28
C ALA A 612 8.03 -5.59 -21.94
N ASP A 613 7.85 -4.82 -20.85
CA ASP A 613 8.03 -5.31 -19.49
C ASP A 613 7.04 -6.45 -19.27
N GLY A 614 7.56 -7.64 -19.17
CA GLY A 614 6.85 -8.90 -19.03
C GLY A 614 6.75 -9.62 -20.35
N GLY A 615 7.79 -10.42 -20.66
CA GLY A 615 7.81 -11.60 -21.50
C GLY A 615 6.64 -11.81 -22.48
N ALA A 616 6.45 -10.88 -23.39
CA ALA A 616 5.78 -11.13 -24.64
C ALA A 616 6.79 -10.78 -25.74
N GLN A 617 7.62 -11.75 -26.09
CA GLN A 617 7.91 -11.97 -27.50
C GLN A 617 6.58 -11.76 -28.24
N ALA A 618 6.63 -11.10 -29.40
CA ALA A 618 5.49 -11.08 -30.32
C ALA A 618 4.95 -12.51 -30.50
N GLN A 619 4.20 -12.96 -29.49
CA GLN A 619 3.32 -14.09 -29.62
C GLN A 619 2.05 -13.47 -30.20
N THR A 620 1.83 -13.73 -31.46
CA THR A 620 0.49 -13.76 -32.04
C THR A 620 -0.45 -14.27 -30.95
N SER A 621 -1.27 -13.32 -30.41
CA SER A 621 -2.31 -13.68 -29.43
C SER A 621 -3.19 -14.76 -30.09
N ALA A 622 -3.35 -15.88 -29.42
CA ALA A 622 -4.15 -17.01 -29.86
C ALA A 622 -5.66 -16.70 -30.01
N ASN A 623 -6.05 -15.44 -29.98
CA ASN A 623 -7.42 -14.96 -30.21
C ASN A 623 -7.40 -13.80 -31.23
N GLY A 624 -7.04 -14.05 -32.47
CA GLY A 624 -7.45 -13.38 -33.70
C GLY A 624 -7.83 -11.88 -33.73
N GLU A 625 -7.46 -11.04 -32.76
CA GLU A 625 -7.67 -9.60 -32.78
C GLU A 625 -6.42 -8.91 -33.37
N GLU A 626 -6.53 -8.47 -34.61
CA GLU A 626 -5.49 -7.72 -35.34
C GLU A 626 -5.13 -6.41 -34.61
N GLU A 627 -3.84 -6.13 -34.47
CA GLU A 627 -3.36 -4.80 -34.06
C GLU A 627 -3.91 -3.75 -35.04
N PRO A 628 -4.40 -2.57 -34.56
CA PRO A 628 -4.99 -1.60 -35.44
C PRO A 628 -3.91 -0.94 -36.32
N GLU A 629 -3.73 -1.41 -37.52
CA GLU A 629 -2.76 -0.88 -38.47
C GLU A 629 -3.18 0.47 -39.02
N VAL A 630 -4.47 0.73 -39.20
CA VAL A 630 -5.00 1.93 -39.89
C VAL A 630 -6.08 2.60 -39.04
N CYS A 631 -6.05 3.91 -38.99
CA CYS A 631 -7.06 4.73 -38.31
C CYS A 631 -8.39 4.72 -39.08
N GLU A 632 -9.42 4.19 -38.51
CA GLU A 632 -10.77 4.09 -39.08
C GLU A 632 -11.45 5.44 -39.33
N LEU A 633 -10.95 6.53 -38.77
CA LEU A 633 -11.50 7.88 -38.98
C LEU A 633 -10.84 8.65 -40.13
N CYS A 634 -9.56 8.37 -40.43
CA CYS A 634 -8.83 9.16 -41.44
C CYS A 634 -7.88 8.33 -42.34
N GLY A 635 -7.86 7.02 -42.20
CA GLY A 635 -7.06 6.11 -43.01
C GLY A 635 -5.53 6.18 -42.83
N LYS A 636 -5.02 6.97 -41.84
CA LYS A 636 -3.59 7.03 -41.55
C LYS A 636 -3.21 5.95 -40.51
N GLN A 637 -1.94 5.55 -40.50
CA GLN A 637 -1.44 4.53 -39.57
C GLN A 637 -1.65 4.90 -38.08
N MET A 638 -1.96 3.91 -37.27
CA MET A 638 -2.01 4.02 -35.82
C MET A 638 -0.63 3.69 -35.23
N GLN A 639 -0.16 4.51 -34.30
CA GLN A 639 1.14 4.37 -33.66
C GLN A 639 0.97 4.13 -32.17
N LEU A 640 1.70 3.18 -31.62
CA LEU A 640 1.76 2.95 -30.17
C LEU A 640 2.42 4.15 -29.50
N LYS A 641 1.71 4.78 -28.56
CA LYS A 641 2.17 5.94 -27.79
C LYS A 641 1.93 5.69 -26.31
N ARG A 642 2.76 6.27 -25.43
CA ARG A 642 2.53 6.29 -23.99
C ARG A 642 1.89 7.60 -23.55
N GLY A 643 0.81 7.52 -22.77
CA GLY A 643 0.11 8.64 -22.16
C GLY A 643 0.02 8.52 -20.65
N ARG A 644 -0.58 9.52 -20.00
CA ARG A 644 -0.79 9.55 -18.55
C ARG A 644 -1.49 8.30 -17.98
N PHE A 645 -2.27 7.61 -18.79
CA PHE A 645 -3.10 6.47 -18.39
C PHE A 645 -2.62 5.14 -18.96
N GLY A 646 -1.36 5.05 -19.40
CA GLY A 646 -0.75 3.86 -19.99
C GLY A 646 -0.55 3.94 -21.50
N PRO A 647 -0.13 2.82 -22.12
CA PRO A 647 0.07 2.76 -23.58
C PRO A 647 -1.27 2.86 -24.31
N PHE A 648 -1.25 3.44 -25.51
CA PHE A 648 -2.41 3.57 -26.38
C PHE A 648 -1.97 3.70 -27.84
N TYR A 649 -2.77 3.25 -28.78
CA TYR A 649 -2.57 3.56 -30.18
C TYR A 649 -3.14 4.94 -30.51
N GLY A 650 -2.32 5.82 -31.08
CA GLY A 650 -2.70 7.17 -31.50
C GLY A 650 -2.50 7.33 -32.99
N CYS A 651 -3.48 7.96 -33.66
CA CYS A 651 -3.39 8.23 -35.08
C CYS A 651 -2.16 9.12 -35.44
N SER A 652 -1.42 8.75 -36.48
CA SER A 652 -0.29 9.55 -37.00
C SER A 652 -0.73 10.88 -37.61
N GLY A 653 -2.03 11.04 -37.90
CA GLY A 653 -2.63 12.28 -38.39
C GLY A 653 -2.86 13.35 -37.33
N TYR A 654 -2.38 13.15 -36.08
CA TYR A 654 -2.46 14.19 -35.05
C TYR A 654 -1.63 15.45 -35.47
N PRO A 655 -2.13 16.69 -35.28
CA PRO A 655 -3.32 17.10 -34.47
C PRO A 655 -4.67 17.08 -35.20
N ASP A 656 -4.71 16.87 -36.53
CA ASP A 656 -5.94 16.93 -37.33
C ASP A 656 -6.88 15.77 -37.02
N CYS A 657 -6.34 14.55 -36.87
CA CYS A 657 -7.06 13.39 -36.36
C CYS A 657 -6.58 13.04 -34.95
N ARG A 658 -7.50 13.04 -33.99
CA ARG A 658 -7.20 12.74 -32.58
C ARG A 658 -7.72 11.38 -32.14
N ASN A 659 -7.87 10.46 -33.08
CA ASN A 659 -8.31 9.12 -32.74
C ASN A 659 -7.28 8.38 -31.90
N ILE A 660 -7.75 7.71 -30.83
CA ILE A 660 -6.92 6.91 -29.94
C ILE A 660 -7.62 5.60 -29.60
N ARG A 661 -6.87 4.51 -29.54
CA ARG A 661 -7.29 3.21 -29.02
C ARG A 661 -6.55 2.93 -27.72
N LYS A 662 -7.28 2.71 -26.64
CA LYS A 662 -6.70 2.40 -25.34
C LYS A 662 -6.33 0.93 -25.27
N ILE A 663 -5.22 0.62 -24.65
CA ILE A 663 -4.82 -0.74 -24.32
C ILE A 663 -5.23 -1.00 -22.86
N SER A 664 -6.00 -2.05 -22.62
CA SER A 664 -6.41 -2.46 -21.28
C SER A 664 -5.22 -3.01 -20.51
N LYS A 665 -5.36 -3.18 -19.18
CA LYS A 665 -4.31 -3.82 -18.35
C LYS A 665 -4.08 -5.29 -18.73
N SER A 666 -5.04 -5.93 -19.40
CA SER A 666 -4.93 -7.29 -19.95
C SER A 666 -4.29 -7.34 -21.35
N GLY A 667 -3.81 -6.20 -21.89
CA GLY A 667 -3.21 -6.13 -23.24
C GLY A 667 -4.22 -5.96 -24.38
N GLN A 668 -5.52 -6.06 -24.12
CA GLN A 668 -6.54 -5.93 -25.16
C GLN A 668 -6.70 -4.48 -25.62
N VAL A 669 -6.71 -4.27 -26.94
CA VAL A 669 -6.94 -2.96 -27.58
C VAL A 669 -8.45 -2.68 -27.58
N SER A 670 -8.85 -1.45 -27.21
CA SER A 670 -10.27 -1.07 -27.23
C SER A 670 -10.84 -1.13 -28.64
N ALA A 671 -12.10 -1.61 -28.76
CA ALA A 671 -12.82 -1.68 -30.04
C ALA A 671 -12.85 -0.32 -30.78
N PRO A 672 -12.92 -0.28 -32.13
CA PRO A 672 -13.07 0.94 -32.88
C PRO A 672 -14.29 1.74 -32.43
N PRO A 673 -14.25 3.09 -32.54
CA PRO A 673 -15.47 3.87 -32.35
C PRO A 673 -16.49 3.45 -33.41
N GLU A 674 -17.68 3.03 -32.96
CA GLU A 674 -18.79 2.67 -33.82
C GLU A 674 -19.37 3.94 -34.45
N VAL A 675 -19.37 4.02 -35.77
CA VAL A 675 -19.97 5.13 -36.54
C VAL A 675 -21.47 4.86 -36.65
N LEU A 676 -22.28 5.82 -36.21
CA LEU A 676 -23.73 5.71 -36.24
C LEU A 676 -24.29 6.39 -37.49
N ASP A 677 -25.41 5.91 -38.02
CA ASP A 677 -26.12 6.49 -39.18
C ASP A 677 -26.75 7.87 -38.87
N GLU A 678 -26.70 8.30 -37.61
CA GLU A 678 -27.25 9.58 -37.17
C GLU A 678 -26.24 10.72 -37.36
N LYS A 679 -26.77 11.86 -37.83
CA LYS A 679 -25.99 13.10 -38.00
C LYS A 679 -26.01 13.98 -36.78
N CYS A 680 -24.94 14.73 -36.60
CA CYS A 680 -24.82 15.73 -35.55
C CYS A 680 -25.72 16.95 -35.85
N PRO A 681 -26.58 17.37 -34.94
CA PRO A 681 -27.49 18.51 -35.15
C PRO A 681 -26.77 19.85 -35.20
N VAL A 682 -25.44 19.90 -34.97
CA VAL A 682 -24.65 21.15 -34.93
C VAL A 682 -23.87 21.37 -36.19
N ASP A 683 -23.31 20.31 -36.84
CA ASP A 683 -22.41 20.41 -37.99
C ASP A 683 -22.62 19.31 -39.04
N ASP A 684 -23.73 18.57 -39.02
CA ASP A 684 -24.13 17.50 -39.93
C ASP A 684 -23.11 16.34 -40.08
N ALA A 685 -22.02 16.34 -39.29
CA ALA A 685 -21.08 15.23 -39.26
C ALA A 685 -21.71 13.99 -38.58
N GLN A 686 -21.23 12.80 -38.91
CA GLN A 686 -21.74 11.58 -38.29
C GLN A 686 -21.49 11.55 -36.77
N LEU A 687 -22.41 10.92 -36.04
CA LEU A 687 -22.22 10.63 -34.63
C LEU A 687 -21.45 9.34 -34.47
N VAL A 688 -20.57 9.28 -33.45
CA VAL A 688 -19.74 8.13 -33.14
C VAL A 688 -19.90 7.74 -31.68
N LYS A 689 -20.06 6.44 -31.44
CA LYS A 689 -20.09 5.86 -30.11
C LYS A 689 -18.65 5.62 -29.65
N ARG A 690 -18.28 6.18 -28.50
CA ARG A 690 -16.92 6.15 -27.95
C ARG A 690 -16.91 5.65 -26.52
N GLN A 691 -15.80 5.03 -26.11
CA GLN A 691 -15.57 4.61 -24.73
C GLN A 691 -14.91 5.75 -23.93
N GLY A 692 -15.61 6.29 -22.93
CA GLY A 692 -15.12 7.33 -22.03
C GLY A 692 -14.68 6.78 -20.68
N ARG A 693 -14.24 7.69 -19.77
CA ARG A 693 -13.86 7.34 -18.39
C ARG A 693 -15.02 6.73 -17.57
N PHE A 694 -16.24 7.07 -17.92
CA PHE A 694 -17.47 6.70 -17.18
C PHE A 694 -18.39 5.76 -17.97
N GLY A 695 -17.88 5.11 -19.02
CA GLY A 695 -18.61 4.21 -19.90
C GLY A 695 -18.78 4.78 -21.32
N GLU A 696 -19.60 4.16 -22.12
CA GLU A 696 -19.89 4.56 -23.50
C GLU A 696 -20.65 5.87 -23.57
N PHE A 697 -20.37 6.67 -24.62
CA PHE A 697 -21.11 7.89 -24.92
C PHE A 697 -21.08 8.17 -26.43
N ILE A 698 -22.09 8.87 -26.93
CA ILE A 698 -22.21 9.24 -28.34
C ILE A 698 -21.82 10.71 -28.50
N SER A 699 -20.91 10.98 -29.42
CA SER A 699 -20.41 12.32 -29.72
C SER A 699 -20.24 12.56 -31.21
N CYS A 700 -20.12 13.82 -31.60
CA CYS A 700 -19.79 14.17 -32.97
C CYS A 700 -18.42 13.62 -33.38
N SER A 701 -18.32 13.09 -34.62
CA SER A 701 -17.04 12.63 -35.21
C SER A 701 -16.04 13.79 -35.37
N ASN A 702 -16.51 14.99 -35.53
CA ASN A 702 -15.71 16.20 -35.79
C ASN A 702 -15.11 16.83 -34.50
N TYR A 703 -15.12 16.12 -33.38
CA TYR A 703 -14.44 16.57 -32.16
C TYR A 703 -12.94 16.75 -32.41
N PRO A 704 -12.29 17.85 -32.00
CA PRO A 704 -12.75 18.89 -31.06
C PRO A 704 -13.40 20.13 -31.68
N LYS A 705 -13.55 20.19 -32.99
CA LYS A 705 -14.21 21.32 -33.65
C LYS A 705 -15.67 21.41 -33.22
N CYS A 706 -16.37 20.30 -33.24
CA CYS A 706 -17.69 20.14 -32.65
C CYS A 706 -17.64 19.41 -31.32
N LYS A 707 -18.20 19.99 -30.28
CA LYS A 707 -18.25 19.42 -28.91
C LYS A 707 -19.59 18.77 -28.58
N TYR A 708 -20.42 18.48 -29.58
CA TYR A 708 -21.74 17.89 -29.36
C TYR A 708 -21.60 16.47 -28.79
N ILE A 709 -22.39 16.21 -27.71
CA ILE A 709 -22.55 14.90 -27.08
C ILE A 709 -24.05 14.64 -26.98
N LYS A 710 -24.52 13.53 -27.58
CA LYS A 710 -25.91 13.08 -27.49
C LYS A 710 -26.21 12.68 -26.03
N ARG A 711 -27.21 13.33 -25.42
CA ARG A 711 -27.61 13.04 -24.04
C ARG A 711 -28.81 12.10 -24.06
N GLU A 712 -28.75 11.06 -23.26
CA GLU A 712 -29.94 10.20 -23.04
C GLU A 712 -30.97 10.97 -22.23
N THR A 713 -32.15 11.19 -22.81
CA THR A 713 -33.26 11.85 -22.13
C THR A 713 -34.17 10.80 -21.50
N THR A 714 -34.85 11.13 -20.41
CA THR A 714 -35.87 10.28 -19.77
C THR A 714 -37.24 10.55 -20.35
N GLY A 715 -37.43 11.54 -21.24
CA GLY A 715 -38.69 12.04 -21.74
C GLY A 715 -39.53 12.83 -20.70
N VAL A 716 -38.99 13.01 -19.50
CA VAL A 716 -39.68 13.71 -18.40
C VAL A 716 -39.25 15.17 -18.37
N ALA A 717 -40.22 16.09 -18.52
CA ALA A 717 -39.97 17.53 -18.38
C ALA A 717 -39.54 17.88 -16.94
N CYS A 718 -38.70 18.91 -16.79
CA CYS A 718 -38.29 19.38 -15.48
C CYS A 718 -39.48 19.96 -14.69
N PRO A 719 -39.72 19.50 -13.44
CA PRO A 719 -40.86 19.94 -12.66
C PRO A 719 -40.71 21.34 -12.07
N ARG A 720 -39.55 21.99 -12.22
CA ARG A 720 -39.31 23.34 -11.69
C ARG A 720 -40.12 24.37 -12.50
N PRO A 721 -40.97 25.20 -11.88
CA PRO A 721 -41.71 26.27 -12.57
C PRO A 721 -40.76 27.16 -13.38
N GLY A 722 -41.10 27.35 -14.68
CA GLY A 722 -40.31 28.20 -15.59
C GLY A 722 -39.05 27.51 -16.21
N CYS A 723 -38.74 26.30 -15.85
CA CYS A 723 -37.63 25.54 -16.47
C CYS A 723 -38.14 24.81 -17.72
N LYS A 724 -37.54 25.06 -18.87
CA LYS A 724 -37.84 24.36 -20.14
C LYS A 724 -37.00 23.11 -20.40
N GLY A 725 -36.16 22.73 -19.42
CA GLY A 725 -35.24 21.57 -19.57
C GLY A 725 -35.96 20.23 -19.33
N GLU A 726 -35.39 19.16 -19.88
CA GLU A 726 -35.79 17.78 -19.58
C GLU A 726 -34.86 17.15 -18.53
N ILE A 727 -35.33 16.09 -17.88
CA ILE A 727 -34.49 15.25 -17.00
C ILE A 727 -33.70 14.29 -17.86
N ILE A 728 -32.39 14.35 -17.75
CA ILE A 728 -31.41 13.52 -18.53
C ILE A 728 -30.64 12.59 -17.61
N VAL A 729 -30.17 11.50 -18.17
CA VAL A 729 -29.29 10.54 -17.50
C VAL A 729 -27.90 11.16 -17.32
N LYS A 730 -27.40 11.16 -16.08
CA LYS A 730 -26.05 11.64 -15.73
C LYS A 730 -25.30 10.57 -14.92
N ARG A 731 -23.97 10.61 -14.94
CA ARG A 731 -23.13 9.74 -14.11
C ARG A 731 -22.30 10.55 -13.11
N SER A 732 -22.27 10.14 -11.87
CA SER A 732 -21.48 10.77 -10.82
C SER A 732 -19.97 10.47 -11.01
N LYS A 733 -19.09 11.18 -10.30
CA LYS A 733 -17.64 10.92 -10.31
C LYS A 733 -17.26 9.49 -9.87
N ARG A 734 -18.16 8.77 -9.19
CA ARG A 734 -18.01 7.37 -8.74
C ARG A 734 -18.71 6.37 -9.67
N GLY A 735 -19.16 6.80 -10.86
CA GLY A 735 -19.81 5.93 -11.86
C GLY A 735 -21.31 5.64 -11.60
N LYS A 736 -21.91 6.06 -10.48
CA LYS A 736 -23.35 5.86 -10.23
C LYS A 736 -24.20 6.73 -11.16
N ILE A 737 -25.25 6.14 -11.71
CA ILE A 737 -26.27 6.84 -12.52
C ILE A 737 -27.13 7.69 -11.59
N PHE A 738 -27.45 8.89 -12.02
CA PHE A 738 -28.44 9.79 -11.44
C PHE A 738 -29.12 10.59 -12.56
N TYR A 739 -30.25 11.18 -12.25
CA TYR A 739 -31.09 11.88 -13.20
C TYR A 739 -31.12 13.35 -12.82
N GLY A 740 -30.81 14.26 -13.74
CA GLY A 740 -30.73 15.69 -13.44
C GLY A 740 -31.15 16.53 -14.62
N CYS A 741 -31.61 17.75 -14.33
CA CYS A 741 -32.05 18.67 -15.36
C CYS A 741 -30.97 18.99 -16.40
N ALA A 742 -31.34 19.08 -17.68
CA ALA A 742 -30.44 19.42 -18.79
C ALA A 742 -29.90 20.86 -18.67
N GLU A 743 -30.64 21.76 -18.03
CA GLU A 743 -30.28 23.18 -17.84
C GLU A 743 -29.33 23.42 -16.64
N TYR A 744 -28.71 22.39 -16.10
CA TYR A 744 -27.67 22.58 -15.10
C TYR A 744 -26.50 23.42 -15.66
N PRO A 745 -25.94 24.43 -14.95
CA PRO A 745 -26.16 24.74 -13.53
C PRO A 745 -27.32 25.71 -13.21
N LYS A 746 -28.08 26.17 -14.19
CA LYS A 746 -29.21 27.06 -13.96
C LYS A 746 -30.37 26.40 -13.21
N CYS A 747 -30.50 25.06 -13.36
CA CYS A 747 -31.46 24.25 -12.65
C CYS A 747 -30.74 23.06 -11.98
N GLU A 748 -30.84 22.96 -10.64
CA GLU A 748 -30.12 21.98 -9.83
C GLU A 748 -30.94 20.73 -9.44
N ILE A 749 -32.10 20.51 -10.09
CA ILE A 749 -32.94 19.33 -9.81
C ILE A 749 -32.20 18.04 -10.13
N VAL A 750 -32.21 17.13 -9.14
CA VAL A 750 -31.51 15.81 -9.20
C VAL A 750 -32.39 14.74 -8.55
N TYR A 751 -32.47 13.57 -9.20
CA TYR A 751 -33.10 12.36 -8.69
C TYR A 751 -32.12 11.19 -8.73
N TRP A 752 -32.14 10.35 -7.70
CA TRP A 752 -31.32 9.13 -7.64
C TRP A 752 -32.05 7.88 -8.15
N ASP A 753 -33.41 7.94 -8.20
CA ASP A 753 -34.27 6.91 -8.75
C ASP A 753 -34.71 7.33 -10.16
N LYS A 754 -34.99 6.39 -11.05
CA LYS A 754 -35.34 6.64 -12.46
C LYS A 754 -36.68 7.32 -12.60
N PRO A 755 -36.77 8.54 -13.18
CA PRO A 755 -38.06 9.14 -13.51
C PRO A 755 -38.78 8.34 -14.61
N VAL A 756 -40.06 8.07 -14.42
CA VAL A 756 -40.95 7.39 -15.38
C VAL A 756 -42.19 8.23 -15.64
N ILE A 757 -42.62 8.32 -16.91
CA ILE A 757 -43.78 9.15 -17.35
C ILE A 757 -45.05 8.43 -16.91
N GLU A 758 -45.44 8.63 -15.65
CA GLU A 758 -46.68 8.11 -15.08
C GLU A 758 -47.18 9.09 -14.02
N LYS A 759 -48.43 9.54 -14.15
CA LYS A 759 -49.03 10.48 -13.20
C LYS A 759 -49.26 9.82 -11.85
N CYS A 760 -48.93 10.56 -10.78
CA CYS A 760 -49.22 10.06 -9.45
C CYS A 760 -50.74 9.95 -9.22
N PRO A 761 -51.29 8.78 -8.85
CA PRO A 761 -52.74 8.62 -8.63
C PRO A 761 -53.23 9.38 -7.39
N GLN A 762 -52.36 9.79 -6.47
CA GLN A 762 -52.76 10.47 -5.25
C GLN A 762 -52.73 12.01 -5.36
N CYS A 763 -51.71 12.61 -6.02
CA CYS A 763 -51.55 14.07 -6.10
C CYS A 763 -51.41 14.59 -7.54
N SER A 764 -51.60 13.75 -8.55
CA SER A 764 -51.52 14.09 -9.99
C SER A 764 -50.18 14.67 -10.45
N ALA A 765 -49.10 14.50 -9.67
CA ALA A 765 -47.74 14.87 -10.09
C ALA A 765 -47.39 14.18 -11.43
N PRO A 766 -46.68 14.89 -12.35
CA PRO A 766 -46.55 14.46 -13.76
C PRO A 766 -45.73 13.19 -13.98
N PHE A 767 -44.96 12.74 -13.02
CA PHE A 767 -44.13 11.53 -13.10
C PHE A 767 -43.89 10.89 -11.74
N LEU A 768 -43.54 9.60 -11.77
CA LEU A 768 -43.10 8.82 -10.61
C LEU A 768 -41.59 8.55 -10.66
N LEU A 769 -41.03 8.16 -9.53
CA LEU A 769 -39.64 7.72 -9.39
C LEU A 769 -39.58 6.21 -9.16
N GLU A 770 -38.91 5.48 -10.03
CA GLU A 770 -38.78 4.02 -10.01
C GLU A 770 -37.44 3.61 -9.44
N LYS A 771 -37.48 2.72 -8.44
CA LYS A 771 -36.30 2.13 -7.81
C LYS A 771 -36.34 0.62 -7.92
N THR A 772 -35.37 0.03 -8.65
CA THR A 772 -35.21 -1.43 -8.78
C THR A 772 -34.16 -1.91 -7.80
N THR A 773 -34.48 -2.93 -7.01
CA THR A 773 -33.59 -3.58 -6.05
C THR A 773 -33.65 -5.11 -6.25
N LYS A 774 -32.75 -5.85 -5.59
CA LYS A 774 -32.77 -7.34 -5.59
C LYS A 774 -34.10 -7.92 -5.04
N LYS A 775 -34.89 -7.11 -4.32
CA LYS A 775 -36.19 -7.51 -3.71
C LYS A 775 -37.40 -7.15 -4.55
N GLY A 776 -37.22 -6.48 -5.70
CA GLY A 776 -38.29 -6.04 -6.59
C GLY A 776 -38.18 -4.55 -6.99
N THR A 777 -39.13 -4.09 -7.79
CA THR A 777 -39.22 -2.71 -8.27
C THR A 777 -40.31 -1.96 -7.52
N THR A 778 -40.01 -0.78 -7.02
CA THR A 778 -40.95 0.09 -6.32
C THR A 778 -41.06 1.42 -7.05
N ARG A 779 -42.28 2.03 -7.10
CA ARG A 779 -42.50 3.39 -7.59
C ARG A 779 -42.99 4.28 -6.47
N ARG A 780 -42.48 5.49 -6.44
CA ARG A 780 -42.91 6.55 -5.47
C ARG A 780 -43.17 7.85 -6.18
N CYS A 781 -43.99 8.68 -5.57
CA CYS A 781 -44.22 10.03 -6.08
C CYS A 781 -42.94 10.87 -6.07
N ALA A 782 -42.74 11.69 -7.09
CA ALA A 782 -41.64 12.67 -7.15
C ALA A 782 -41.83 13.85 -6.21
N ASN A 783 -43.07 14.12 -5.76
CA ASN A 783 -43.38 15.12 -4.74
C ASN A 783 -43.18 14.48 -3.36
N GLU A 784 -42.24 15.01 -2.57
CA GLU A 784 -41.86 14.48 -1.25
C GLU A 784 -43.04 14.55 -0.24
N ASP A 785 -43.94 15.51 -0.40
CA ASP A 785 -45.10 15.69 0.50
C ASP A 785 -46.23 14.70 0.22
N CYS A 786 -46.18 13.95 -0.89
CA CYS A 786 -47.32 13.09 -1.31
C CYS A 786 -47.35 11.73 -0.63
N GLY A 787 -46.20 11.18 -0.28
CA GLY A 787 -46.10 9.88 0.39
C GLY A 787 -46.51 8.64 -0.43
N TYR A 788 -46.99 8.77 -1.67
CA TYR A 788 -47.44 7.65 -2.51
C TYR A 788 -46.30 6.69 -2.83
N LYS A 789 -46.51 5.38 -2.59
CA LYS A 789 -45.63 4.26 -2.97
C LYS A 789 -46.46 3.09 -3.47
N SER A 790 -46.01 2.45 -4.53
CA SER A 790 -46.55 1.17 -5.02
C SER A 790 -45.43 0.15 -5.28
N ASP A 791 -45.65 -1.10 -4.92
CA ASP A 791 -44.75 -2.20 -5.20
C ASP A 791 -45.20 -2.87 -6.49
N LEU A 792 -44.32 -2.92 -7.48
CA LEU A 792 -44.52 -3.66 -8.71
C LEU A 792 -44.02 -5.10 -8.50
N THR A 793 -44.79 -6.10 -8.98
CA THR A 793 -44.54 -7.53 -8.84
C THR A 793 -43.07 -7.93 -9.10
N PRO A 794 -42.51 -8.95 -8.41
CA PRO A 794 -41.11 -9.33 -8.60
C PRO A 794 -40.85 -9.80 -10.05
N LEU A 795 -39.71 -9.39 -10.60
CA LEU A 795 -39.18 -9.92 -11.87
C LEU A 795 -39.04 -11.43 -11.77
N PRO A 796 -39.43 -12.20 -12.80
CA PRO A 796 -39.14 -13.63 -12.86
C PRO A 796 -37.61 -13.82 -12.77
N ALA A 797 -37.18 -14.85 -12.04
CA ALA A 797 -35.78 -15.22 -11.94
C ALA A 797 -35.19 -15.43 -13.34
N PRO A 798 -33.94 -15.00 -13.61
CA PRO A 798 -33.29 -15.30 -14.88
C PRO A 798 -33.17 -16.82 -14.99
N GLU A 799 -33.61 -17.36 -16.10
CA GLU A 799 -33.42 -18.77 -16.45
C GLU A 799 -31.93 -19.12 -16.42
N PRO A 800 -31.53 -20.26 -15.83
CA PRO A 800 -30.14 -20.67 -15.85
C PRO A 800 -29.72 -20.94 -17.29
N ALA A 801 -28.64 -20.26 -17.73
CA ALA A 801 -28.03 -20.49 -19.03
C ALA A 801 -27.77 -21.98 -19.22
N ALA A 802 -28.33 -22.57 -20.27
CA ALA A 802 -28.14 -23.96 -20.64
C ALA A 802 -26.64 -24.22 -20.86
N GLN A 803 -26.07 -25.09 -20.05
CA GLN A 803 -24.74 -25.64 -20.29
C GLN A 803 -24.83 -26.58 -21.51
N GLU A 804 -24.38 -26.12 -22.66
CA GLU A 804 -24.07 -27.03 -23.78
C GLU A 804 -22.88 -27.90 -23.37
N LYS A 805 -23.19 -29.17 -23.12
CA LYS A 805 -22.20 -30.24 -23.03
C LYS A 805 -21.70 -30.51 -24.45
N HIS A 806 -20.47 -30.16 -24.76
CA HIS A 806 -19.76 -30.80 -25.87
C HIS A 806 -19.00 -32.01 -25.35
N ALA A 807 -19.24 -33.12 -26.03
CA ALA A 807 -18.63 -34.45 -25.87
C ALA A 807 -17.13 -34.44 -26.27
#